data_14cbdc037c7a354890a160fbd86329a9
#
_entry.id   14cbdc037c7a354890a160fbd86329a9
#
_cell.length_a   1.000
_cell.length_b   1.000
_cell.length_c   1.000
_cell.angle_alpha   90.00
_cell.angle_beta   90.00
_cell.angle_gamma   90.00
#
_symmetry.space_group_name_H-M   'P 1'
#
loop_
_entity.id
_entity.type
_entity.pdbx_description
1 polymer ?
#
loop_
_entity_poly.entity_id
_entity_poly.type
_entity_poly.pdbx_seq_one_letter_code
_entity_poly.pdbx_strand_id
1 'polypeptide(L)'
;MKLQDLVPPVTEADIEWVSALMSLRDLDEPRRAFLKRLDTLDVAACPGSGKTTLVVAKLAILGRHWRNRTQGICVLSHTNAAREEIEHRLGATEVGQRLLRYPHFIDTIHGFVMRFLATPWLRSNGHPLVMVDDEATGRARGRALGRERKNMEIFLEKKDKKLSDLRLQTADFSDPLGGVHYICSPKAPSHGKLSRAMGAAASEGYFCYDEVFTLGQAMIEQEPDIARSLQARFPCVLVDEMQDTDAKQNRLLNLLFPRDAVDTVVVRVGDPNQQIFEGDGESDGAFPHGETIDICTSFRFNQAIASLANGFAVAPITGGLIGRGRTGDGNPNTIFVFPDEDTSSVLSAFGELVSRCLPVAERENGVHAVGAVHRLRDFKEEHFPKALEHYWSDYRSEANSSRYAPKTFVEGVRRARAHLTISGHAHESVEMIAKSLLHLAERAGLRKPVKIRTRLHRYIERSLAGNAKLLNAYQRGIYLYLFYPHPLREERWVQTHAALLKRLIEELHAGEEVSFNDEVEDYLAWTEPGDTANVDSALPRKSINTFRFEDGRNEPVDVQLASMHSVKGKTHSATLILETFNGQHVLEMMLPWLQGKPLVNKERLVTYRKNRMLMYVGMTRPTHLLCLAIRSSALGEGEVRTERRAALEAQGWVINELDARAID
;
A
#
# COMPACT_ATOMS: atom_id res chain seq x y z
N MET A 1 7.40 22.12 -28.11
CA MET A 1 6.72 23.36 -27.63
C MET A 1 6.82 23.33 -26.12
N LYS A 2 7.41 24.33 -25.52
CA LYS A 2 7.67 24.38 -24.07
C LYS A 2 6.38 24.58 -23.28
N LEU A 3 6.34 24.19 -22.02
CA LEU A 3 5.17 24.35 -21.16
C LEU A 3 4.73 25.83 -21.09
N GLN A 4 5.68 26.76 -21.07
CA GLN A 4 5.41 28.22 -21.05
C GLN A 4 4.70 28.72 -22.32
N ASP A 5 4.81 27.99 -23.45
CA ASP A 5 4.07 28.30 -24.68
C ASP A 5 2.64 27.81 -24.65
N LEU A 6 2.35 26.83 -23.77
CA LEU A 6 1.06 26.15 -23.62
C LEU A 6 0.19 26.76 -22.52
N VAL A 7 0.82 27.29 -21.48
CA VAL A 7 0.16 27.81 -20.28
C VAL A 7 0.76 29.17 -19.94
N PRO A 8 -0.06 30.24 -19.77
CA PRO A 8 0.42 31.55 -19.34
C PRO A 8 0.99 31.49 -17.91
N PRO A 9 1.77 32.48 -17.50
CA PRO A 9 2.22 32.57 -16.11
C PRO A 9 1.03 32.52 -15.15
N VAL A 10 1.16 31.70 -14.11
CA VAL A 10 0.09 31.52 -13.09
C VAL A 10 0.01 32.79 -12.22
N THR A 11 -1.18 33.34 -12.14
CA THR A 11 -1.48 34.59 -11.43
C THR A 11 -2.07 34.33 -10.03
N GLU A 12 -2.16 35.37 -9.19
CA GLU A 12 -2.89 35.27 -7.92
C GLU A 12 -4.38 34.95 -8.15
N ALA A 13 -4.99 35.48 -9.21
CA ALA A 13 -6.37 35.17 -9.56
C ALA A 13 -6.59 33.64 -9.87
N ASP A 14 -5.58 32.96 -10.42
CA ASP A 14 -5.64 31.49 -10.62
C ASP A 14 -5.55 30.77 -9.28
N ILE A 15 -4.74 31.24 -8.34
CA ILE A 15 -4.62 30.66 -6.99
C ILE A 15 -5.92 30.86 -6.21
N GLU A 16 -6.52 32.03 -6.27
CA GLU A 16 -7.81 32.35 -5.65
C GLU A 16 -8.91 31.47 -6.24
N TRP A 17 -8.94 31.34 -7.57
CA TRP A 17 -9.90 30.48 -8.26
C TRP A 17 -9.79 29.02 -7.82
N VAL A 18 -8.59 28.44 -7.80
CA VAL A 18 -8.41 27.04 -7.40
C VAL A 18 -8.66 26.84 -5.91
N SER A 19 -8.35 27.84 -5.09
CA SER A 19 -8.63 27.82 -3.66
C SER A 19 -10.15 27.77 -3.40
N ALA A 20 -10.91 28.58 -4.11
CA ALA A 20 -12.37 28.56 -4.05
C ALA A 20 -12.93 27.23 -4.57
N LEU A 21 -12.43 26.74 -5.72
CA LEU A 21 -12.89 25.50 -6.34
C LEU A 21 -12.69 24.27 -5.45
N MET A 22 -11.55 24.18 -4.76
CA MET A 22 -11.17 23.03 -3.95
C MET A 22 -11.30 23.28 -2.44
N SER A 23 -11.86 24.43 -2.03
CA SER A 23 -12.00 24.86 -0.62
C SER A 23 -10.66 24.84 0.13
N LEU A 24 -9.58 25.24 -0.54
CA LEU A 24 -8.25 25.30 0.07
C LEU A 24 -8.18 26.51 1.01
N ARG A 25 -7.63 26.28 2.20
CA ARG A 25 -7.42 27.32 3.22
C ARG A 25 -5.93 27.41 3.53
N ASP A 26 -5.49 28.58 3.97
CA ASP A 26 -4.16 28.81 4.54
C ASP A 26 -2.99 28.38 3.61
N LEU A 27 -3.04 28.76 2.33
CA LEU A 27 -1.91 28.59 1.41
C LEU A 27 -0.76 29.52 1.81
N ASP A 28 0.26 28.96 2.46
CA ASP A 28 1.51 29.67 2.78
C ASP A 28 2.39 29.92 1.54
N GLU A 29 3.44 30.71 1.71
CA GLU A 29 4.30 31.12 0.58
C GLU A 29 4.92 29.93 -0.17
N PRO A 30 5.45 28.86 0.47
CA PRO A 30 5.96 27.69 -0.27
C PRO A 30 4.90 27.02 -1.16
N ARG A 31 3.65 26.91 -0.67
CA ARG A 31 2.54 26.35 -1.45
C ARG A 31 2.16 27.25 -2.62
N ARG A 32 2.10 28.55 -2.42
CA ARG A 32 1.86 29.53 -3.50
C ARG A 32 2.98 29.50 -4.54
N ALA A 33 4.24 29.49 -4.10
CA ALA A 33 5.40 29.36 -4.97
C ALA A 33 5.31 28.08 -5.82
N PHE A 34 4.99 26.94 -5.23
CA PHE A 34 4.76 25.68 -5.96
C PHE A 34 3.68 25.82 -7.03
N LEU A 35 2.54 26.41 -6.71
CA LEU A 35 1.44 26.59 -7.67
C LEU A 35 1.84 27.48 -8.85
N LYS A 36 2.64 28.53 -8.61
CA LYS A 36 3.11 29.48 -9.64
C LYS A 36 4.20 28.94 -10.56
N ARG A 37 5.12 28.13 -10.06
CA ARG A 37 6.29 27.63 -10.80
C ARG A 37 5.87 26.75 -11.99
N LEU A 38 6.43 27.04 -13.18
CA LEU A 38 6.21 26.29 -14.44
C LEU A 38 7.52 25.73 -15.02
N ASP A 39 8.47 25.43 -14.18
CA ASP A 39 9.79 24.90 -14.49
C ASP A 39 10.05 23.58 -13.74
N THR A 40 11.14 22.93 -14.09
CA THR A 40 11.56 21.68 -13.45
C THR A 40 11.99 21.95 -12.00
N LEU A 41 11.35 21.25 -11.06
CA LEU A 41 11.64 21.40 -9.64
C LEU A 41 11.31 20.16 -8.83
N ASP A 42 11.91 20.06 -7.64
CA ASP A 42 11.55 19.11 -6.61
C ASP A 42 10.78 19.80 -5.47
N VAL A 43 9.84 19.09 -4.89
CA VAL A 43 9.05 19.56 -3.75
C VAL A 43 9.17 18.58 -2.61
N ALA A 44 9.92 18.93 -1.58
CA ALA A 44 10.01 18.15 -0.36
C ALA A 44 8.89 18.58 0.59
N ALA A 45 7.92 17.72 0.79
CA ALA A 45 6.71 18.06 1.52
C ALA A 45 6.45 17.08 2.66
N CYS A 46 6.36 17.60 3.88
CA CYS A 46 6.19 16.79 5.11
C CYS A 46 4.85 16.02 5.14
N PRO A 47 4.71 15.03 6.05
CA PRO A 47 3.45 14.32 6.24
C PRO A 47 2.32 15.27 6.64
N GLY A 48 1.13 15.10 6.05
CA GLY A 48 -0.02 15.96 6.35
C GLY A 48 0.05 17.38 5.79
N SER A 49 1.01 17.69 4.92
CA SER A 49 1.13 18.98 4.24
C SER A 49 0.08 19.18 3.13
N GLY A 50 -0.64 18.12 2.73
CA GLY A 50 -1.58 18.15 1.62
C GLY A 50 -0.92 17.99 0.24
N LYS A 51 0.18 17.23 0.12
CA LYS A 51 0.91 16.95 -1.13
C LYS A 51 -0.01 16.69 -2.33
N THR A 52 -0.79 15.64 -2.25
CA THR A 52 -1.68 15.22 -3.35
C THR A 52 -2.71 16.30 -3.67
N THR A 53 -3.27 16.96 -2.66
CA THR A 53 -4.19 18.09 -2.84
C THR A 53 -3.52 19.25 -3.60
N LEU A 54 -2.26 19.56 -3.29
CA LEU A 54 -1.50 20.61 -4.00
C LEU A 54 -1.17 20.23 -5.43
N VAL A 55 -0.82 18.95 -5.68
CA VAL A 55 -0.64 18.41 -7.04
C VAL A 55 -1.93 18.57 -7.83
N VAL A 56 -3.08 18.20 -7.27
CA VAL A 56 -4.39 18.35 -7.92
C VAL A 56 -4.74 19.82 -8.16
N ALA A 57 -4.43 20.72 -7.21
CA ALA A 57 -4.65 22.16 -7.39
C ALA A 57 -3.81 22.71 -8.55
N LYS A 58 -2.52 22.35 -8.63
CA LYS A 58 -1.67 22.70 -9.75
C LYS A 58 -2.21 22.18 -11.07
N LEU A 59 -2.66 20.91 -11.11
CA LEU A 59 -3.28 20.31 -12.29
C LEU A 59 -4.55 21.05 -12.70
N ALA A 60 -5.37 21.48 -11.75
CA ALA A 60 -6.57 22.28 -12.04
C ALA A 60 -6.23 23.61 -12.70
N ILE A 61 -5.20 24.33 -12.20
CA ILE A 61 -4.72 25.59 -12.82
C ILE A 61 -4.20 25.32 -14.23
N LEU A 62 -3.32 24.33 -14.41
CA LEU A 62 -2.80 23.96 -15.73
C LEU A 62 -3.93 23.56 -16.68
N GLY A 63 -4.86 22.70 -16.23
CA GLY A 63 -6.01 22.25 -17.01
C GLY A 63 -6.96 23.38 -17.40
N ARG A 64 -7.12 24.43 -16.57
CA ARG A 64 -7.89 25.64 -16.89
C ARG A 64 -7.37 26.35 -18.13
N HIS A 65 -6.06 26.45 -18.25
CA HIS A 65 -5.36 27.16 -19.34
C HIS A 65 -5.00 26.24 -20.52
N TRP A 66 -5.04 24.91 -20.35
CA TRP A 66 -4.63 23.96 -21.38
C TRP A 66 -5.54 23.95 -22.59
N ARG A 67 -5.01 24.27 -23.76
CA ARG A 67 -5.79 24.32 -25.03
C ARG A 67 -5.30 23.30 -26.06
N ASN A 68 -4.13 22.69 -25.85
CA ASN A 68 -3.58 21.74 -26.79
C ASN A 68 -4.38 20.44 -26.77
N ARG A 69 -4.64 19.85 -27.96
CA ARG A 69 -5.46 18.66 -28.12
C ARG A 69 -4.64 17.39 -28.32
N THR A 70 -3.34 17.49 -28.55
CA THR A 70 -2.45 16.36 -28.84
C THR A 70 -1.38 16.16 -27.77
N GLN A 71 -0.91 17.26 -27.17
CA GLN A 71 0.03 17.24 -26.05
C GLN A 71 -0.75 17.31 -24.74
N GLY A 72 -0.35 16.52 -23.75
CA GLY A 72 -1.03 16.42 -22.47
C GLY A 72 -0.11 16.57 -21.28
N ILE A 73 -0.69 16.65 -20.10
CA ILE A 73 0.01 16.55 -18.83
C ILE A 73 0.11 15.07 -18.48
N CYS A 74 1.27 14.61 -18.03
CA CYS A 74 1.49 13.28 -17.49
C CYS A 74 1.61 13.36 -15.97
N VAL A 75 0.80 12.61 -15.23
CA VAL A 75 0.88 12.48 -13.77
C VAL A 75 1.14 11.03 -13.43
N LEU A 76 2.21 10.78 -12.70
CA LEU A 76 2.65 9.46 -12.30
C LEU A 76 2.71 9.38 -10.78
N SER A 77 2.26 8.26 -10.22
CA SER A 77 2.36 7.98 -8.79
C SER A 77 2.55 6.48 -8.54
N HIS A 78 2.83 6.10 -7.30
CA HIS A 78 2.86 4.67 -6.93
C HIS A 78 1.47 4.04 -6.78
N THR A 79 0.47 4.87 -6.50
CA THR A 79 -0.93 4.46 -6.28
C THR A 79 -1.85 5.30 -7.15
N ASN A 80 -3.12 4.93 -7.23
CA ASN A 80 -4.14 5.71 -7.92
C ASN A 80 -4.58 6.97 -7.16
N ALA A 81 -3.94 7.29 -6.03
CA ALA A 81 -4.38 8.36 -5.13
C ALA A 81 -4.57 9.72 -5.82
N ALA A 82 -3.65 10.12 -6.72
CA ALA A 82 -3.78 11.38 -7.46
C ALA A 82 -5.01 11.36 -8.39
N ARG A 83 -5.27 10.24 -9.06
CA ARG A 83 -6.44 10.09 -9.93
C ARG A 83 -7.74 10.11 -9.13
N GLU A 84 -7.79 9.37 -8.03
CA GLU A 84 -8.95 9.31 -7.12
C GLU A 84 -9.25 10.69 -6.53
N GLU A 85 -8.23 11.44 -6.15
CA GLU A 85 -8.38 12.80 -5.62
C GLU A 85 -8.90 13.77 -6.70
N ILE A 86 -8.46 13.64 -7.96
CA ILE A 86 -9.02 14.41 -9.09
C ILE A 86 -10.49 14.03 -9.32
N GLU A 87 -10.82 12.75 -9.35
CA GLU A 87 -12.20 12.27 -9.52
C GLU A 87 -13.09 12.79 -8.38
N HIS A 88 -12.61 12.72 -7.15
CA HIS A 88 -13.35 13.16 -5.97
C HIS A 88 -13.58 14.69 -5.94
N ARG A 89 -12.51 15.49 -6.14
CA ARG A 89 -12.58 16.94 -5.98
C ARG A 89 -13.00 17.71 -7.24
N LEU A 90 -12.64 17.20 -8.39
CA LEU A 90 -12.82 17.90 -9.67
C LEU A 90 -13.73 17.13 -10.66
N GLY A 91 -14.12 15.91 -10.36
CA GLY A 91 -14.85 15.05 -11.29
C GLY A 91 -16.16 15.64 -11.81
N ALA A 92 -16.84 16.47 -11.03
CA ALA A 92 -18.04 17.20 -11.43
C ALA A 92 -17.73 18.46 -12.24
N THR A 93 -16.48 18.88 -12.36
CA THR A 93 -16.07 20.11 -13.07
C THR A 93 -15.62 19.80 -14.50
N GLU A 94 -15.77 20.76 -15.42
CA GLU A 94 -15.27 20.63 -16.80
C GLU A 94 -13.75 20.42 -16.85
N VAL A 95 -13.01 21.07 -15.95
CA VAL A 95 -11.55 20.93 -15.85
C VAL A 95 -11.17 19.52 -15.44
N GLY A 96 -11.82 18.96 -14.42
CA GLY A 96 -11.56 17.58 -13.96
C GLY A 96 -11.88 16.55 -15.04
N GLN A 97 -13.02 16.70 -15.73
CA GLN A 97 -13.37 15.81 -16.83
C GLN A 97 -12.39 15.86 -18.00
N ARG A 98 -11.79 17.04 -18.28
CA ARG A 98 -10.75 17.16 -19.31
C ARG A 98 -9.45 16.50 -18.86
N LEU A 99 -9.01 16.71 -17.63
CA LEU A 99 -7.79 16.11 -17.09
C LEU A 99 -7.82 14.59 -17.08
N LEU A 100 -8.99 13.99 -16.88
CA LEU A 100 -9.16 12.52 -16.86
C LEU A 100 -9.23 11.89 -18.26
N ARG A 101 -9.17 12.68 -19.32
CA ARG A 101 -9.27 12.22 -20.71
C ARG A 101 -8.04 12.55 -21.53
N TYR A 102 -7.92 11.93 -22.70
CA TYR A 102 -6.94 12.32 -23.71
C TYR A 102 -7.01 13.84 -23.97
N PRO A 103 -5.87 14.56 -24.08
CA PRO A 103 -4.50 14.05 -24.23
C PRO A 103 -3.73 13.81 -22.91
N HIS A 104 -4.34 14.10 -21.77
CA HIS A 104 -3.70 13.91 -20.47
C HIS A 104 -3.57 12.43 -20.13
N PHE A 105 -2.60 12.11 -19.27
CA PHE A 105 -2.38 10.77 -18.76
C PHE A 105 -2.14 10.84 -17.26
N ILE A 106 -3.01 10.21 -16.47
CA ILE A 106 -2.95 10.18 -15.00
C ILE A 106 -3.10 8.74 -14.58
N ASP A 107 -2.00 8.14 -14.09
CA ASP A 107 -1.96 6.72 -13.75
C ASP A 107 -0.73 6.43 -12.86
N THR A 108 -0.57 5.19 -12.50
CA THR A 108 0.63 4.70 -11.80
C THR A 108 1.84 4.66 -12.74
N ILE A 109 3.05 4.71 -12.16
CA ILE A 109 4.31 4.52 -12.91
C ILE A 109 4.26 3.18 -13.66
N HIS A 110 3.77 2.12 -13.01
CA HIS A 110 3.60 0.82 -13.63
C HIS A 110 2.63 0.85 -14.83
N GLY A 111 1.47 1.51 -14.68
CA GLY A 111 0.49 1.67 -15.76
C GLY A 111 1.07 2.43 -16.96
N PHE A 112 1.88 3.46 -16.71
CA PHE A 112 2.60 4.20 -17.76
C PHE A 112 3.57 3.30 -18.53
N VAL A 113 4.44 2.58 -17.81
CA VAL A 113 5.43 1.68 -18.43
C VAL A 113 4.75 0.56 -19.21
N MET A 114 3.70 -0.04 -18.62
CA MET A 114 2.88 -1.04 -19.35
C MET A 114 2.32 -0.50 -20.65
N ARG A 115 1.74 0.69 -20.63
CA ARG A 115 1.03 1.24 -21.78
C ARG A 115 1.94 1.73 -22.90
N PHE A 116 3.02 2.43 -22.53
CA PHE A 116 3.85 3.15 -23.51
C PHE A 116 5.14 2.43 -23.87
N LEU A 117 5.57 1.45 -23.09
CA LEU A 117 6.85 0.77 -23.27
C LEU A 117 6.70 -0.75 -23.36
N ALA A 118 6.31 -1.43 -22.29
CA ALA A 118 6.34 -2.89 -22.23
C ALA A 118 5.38 -3.56 -23.23
N THR A 119 4.11 -3.10 -23.31
CA THR A 119 3.14 -3.65 -24.26
C THR A 119 3.54 -3.38 -25.72
N PRO A 120 3.98 -2.17 -26.12
CA PRO A 120 4.53 -1.92 -27.45
C PRO A 120 5.73 -2.81 -27.75
N TRP A 121 6.68 -2.94 -26.82
CA TRP A 121 7.86 -3.80 -27.00
C TRP A 121 7.48 -5.26 -27.25
N LEU A 122 6.61 -5.83 -26.41
CA LEU A 122 6.14 -7.21 -26.58
C LEU A 122 5.49 -7.42 -27.95
N ARG A 123 4.63 -6.49 -28.37
CA ARG A 123 3.97 -6.57 -29.68
C ARG A 123 4.95 -6.47 -30.85
N SER A 124 5.90 -5.55 -30.79
CA SER A 124 6.90 -5.35 -31.82
C SER A 124 7.84 -6.57 -31.99
N ASN A 125 8.09 -7.28 -30.88
CA ASN A 125 8.93 -8.50 -30.88
C ASN A 125 8.10 -9.80 -31.00
N GLY A 126 6.78 -9.72 -31.28
CA GLY A 126 5.92 -10.89 -31.50
C GLY A 126 5.61 -11.71 -30.24
N HIS A 127 5.79 -11.16 -29.06
CA HIS A 127 5.53 -11.84 -27.79
C HIS A 127 4.11 -11.57 -27.28
N PRO A 128 3.42 -12.60 -26.77
CA PRO A 128 2.09 -12.43 -26.19
C PRO A 128 2.17 -11.74 -24.81
N LEU A 129 1.11 -11.04 -24.44
CA LEU A 129 0.87 -10.59 -23.08
C LEU A 129 -0.41 -11.28 -22.57
N VAL A 130 -0.26 -12.25 -21.69
CA VAL A 130 -1.36 -13.04 -21.12
C VAL A 130 -1.71 -12.53 -19.73
N MET A 131 -0.69 -12.34 -18.86
CA MET A 131 -0.91 -11.92 -17.48
C MET A 131 0.36 -11.30 -16.87
N VAL A 132 0.13 -10.25 -16.08
CA VAL A 132 1.14 -9.67 -15.18
C VAL A 132 0.66 -9.93 -13.76
N ASP A 133 1.23 -10.95 -13.12
CA ASP A 133 0.90 -11.39 -11.77
C ASP A 133 1.97 -12.35 -11.26
N ASP A 134 2.52 -12.11 -10.07
CA ASP A 134 3.64 -12.86 -9.53
C ASP A 134 3.31 -14.34 -9.30
N GLU A 135 2.15 -14.64 -8.73
CA GLU A 135 1.72 -16.01 -8.45
C GLU A 135 1.41 -16.79 -9.74
N ALA A 136 0.74 -16.15 -10.71
CA ALA A 136 0.47 -16.76 -12.02
C ALA A 136 1.78 -17.06 -12.77
N THR A 137 2.72 -16.14 -12.71
CA THR A 137 4.06 -16.30 -13.31
C THR A 137 4.85 -17.38 -12.59
N GLY A 138 4.83 -17.43 -11.26
CA GLY A 138 5.42 -18.52 -10.48
C GLY A 138 4.85 -19.89 -10.87
N ARG A 139 3.53 -19.99 -11.08
CA ARG A 139 2.89 -21.21 -11.58
C ARG A 139 3.32 -21.56 -13.01
N ALA A 140 3.44 -20.57 -13.90
CA ALA A 140 3.92 -20.80 -15.28
C ALA A 140 5.36 -21.34 -15.30
N ARG A 141 6.26 -20.77 -14.49
CA ARG A 141 7.63 -21.25 -14.29
C ARG A 141 7.67 -22.66 -13.72
N GLY A 142 6.80 -22.94 -12.74
CA GLY A 142 6.65 -24.31 -12.18
C GLY A 142 6.22 -25.33 -13.23
N ARG A 143 5.35 -24.96 -14.16
CA ARG A 143 4.97 -25.81 -15.30
C ARG A 143 6.14 -26.06 -16.23
N ALA A 144 6.89 -25.02 -16.57
CA ALA A 144 8.06 -25.11 -17.46
C ALA A 144 9.17 -25.98 -16.88
N LEU A 145 9.34 -26.04 -15.55
CA LEU A 145 10.28 -26.94 -14.88
C LEU A 145 9.88 -28.42 -14.97
N GLY A 146 8.60 -28.74 -15.15
CA GLY A 146 8.12 -30.10 -15.27
C GLY A 146 8.56 -31.01 -14.10
N ARG A 147 9.28 -32.09 -14.37
CA ARG A 147 9.78 -33.03 -13.35
C ARG A 147 10.77 -32.42 -12.36
N GLU A 148 11.46 -31.36 -12.75
CA GLU A 148 12.47 -30.67 -11.93
C GLU A 148 11.85 -29.68 -10.93
N ARG A 149 10.54 -29.43 -11.01
CA ARG A 149 9.84 -28.42 -10.20
C ARG A 149 10.11 -28.59 -8.72
N LYS A 150 9.87 -29.79 -8.18
CA LYS A 150 10.01 -30.06 -6.73
C LYS A 150 11.45 -29.80 -6.24
N ASN A 151 12.44 -30.23 -7.02
CA ASN A 151 13.84 -30.02 -6.67
C ASN A 151 14.22 -28.53 -6.67
N MET A 152 13.68 -27.75 -7.61
CA MET A 152 13.94 -26.32 -7.71
C MET A 152 13.17 -25.52 -6.62
N GLU A 153 11.97 -25.94 -6.26
CA GLU A 153 11.24 -25.35 -5.13
C GLU A 153 12.01 -25.56 -3.81
N ILE A 154 12.47 -26.77 -3.52
CA ILE A 154 13.32 -27.07 -2.33
C ILE A 154 14.63 -26.25 -2.37
N PHE A 155 15.25 -26.11 -3.56
CA PHE A 155 16.45 -25.30 -3.71
C PHE A 155 16.20 -23.83 -3.40
N LEU A 156 15.07 -23.27 -3.84
CA LEU A 156 14.69 -21.89 -3.60
C LEU A 156 14.27 -21.66 -2.15
N GLU A 157 13.54 -22.61 -1.53
CA GLU A 157 13.16 -22.54 -0.11
C GLU A 157 14.37 -22.43 0.82
N LYS A 158 15.46 -23.17 0.53
CA LYS A 158 16.74 -23.02 1.28
C LYS A 158 17.35 -21.61 1.19
N LYS A 159 16.88 -20.80 0.26
CA LYS A 159 17.31 -19.41 0.05
C LYS A 159 16.22 -18.39 0.40
N ASP A 160 15.18 -18.85 1.09
CA ASP A 160 13.99 -18.05 1.44
C ASP A 160 13.35 -17.38 0.20
N LYS A 161 13.27 -18.12 -0.91
CA LYS A 161 12.72 -17.67 -2.20
C LYS A 161 11.72 -18.66 -2.76
N LYS A 162 10.81 -18.15 -3.61
CA LYS A 162 9.85 -18.94 -4.40
C LYS A 162 10.03 -18.65 -5.88
N LEU A 163 9.41 -19.43 -6.76
CA LEU A 163 9.41 -19.19 -8.20
C LEU A 163 8.75 -17.85 -8.58
N SER A 164 7.80 -17.38 -7.79
CA SER A 164 7.15 -16.07 -7.92
C SER A 164 8.06 -14.88 -7.56
N ASP A 165 9.14 -15.11 -6.82
CA ASP A 165 10.05 -14.06 -6.38
C ASP A 165 11.19 -13.81 -7.38
N LEU A 166 11.35 -14.69 -8.36
CA LEU A 166 12.36 -14.52 -9.39
C LEU A 166 11.97 -13.38 -10.34
N ARG A 167 12.96 -12.66 -10.86
CA ARG A 167 12.78 -11.52 -11.77
C ARG A 167 13.69 -11.64 -12.99
N LEU A 168 13.16 -11.34 -14.17
CA LEU A 168 13.94 -11.21 -15.39
C LEU A 168 15.04 -10.16 -15.18
N GLN A 169 16.26 -10.50 -15.55
CA GLN A 169 17.39 -9.58 -15.54
C GLN A 169 17.58 -8.93 -16.93
N THR A 170 17.11 -9.60 -17.97
CA THR A 170 17.11 -9.13 -19.36
C THR A 170 15.76 -9.38 -20.01
N ALA A 171 15.50 -8.73 -21.14
CA ALA A 171 14.33 -8.99 -21.98
C ALA A 171 14.60 -10.05 -23.05
N ASP A 172 15.79 -10.66 -23.07
CA ASP A 172 16.08 -11.83 -23.90
C ASP A 172 15.50 -13.09 -23.23
N PHE A 173 14.41 -13.61 -23.75
CA PHE A 173 13.76 -14.81 -23.20
C PHE A 173 14.55 -16.10 -23.45
N SER A 174 15.61 -16.08 -24.28
CA SER A 174 16.56 -17.17 -24.40
C SER A 174 17.61 -17.17 -23.29
N ASP A 175 17.95 -15.97 -22.75
CA ASP A 175 18.82 -15.78 -21.59
C ASP A 175 18.24 -14.76 -20.61
N PRO A 176 17.11 -15.05 -19.95
CA PRO A 176 16.39 -14.11 -19.09
C PRO A 176 17.13 -13.71 -17.82
N LEU A 177 18.22 -14.41 -17.49
CA LEU A 177 19.09 -14.10 -16.35
C LEU A 177 20.37 -13.34 -16.75
N GLY A 178 20.66 -13.19 -18.07
CA GLY A 178 21.79 -12.41 -18.59
C GLY A 178 23.16 -12.92 -18.13
N GLY A 179 23.28 -14.21 -17.80
CA GLY A 179 24.52 -14.81 -17.34
C GLY A 179 25.06 -14.25 -16.02
N VAL A 180 24.28 -13.49 -15.24
CA VAL A 180 24.72 -12.91 -13.98
C VAL A 180 24.49 -13.84 -12.79
N HIS A 181 25.26 -13.63 -11.71
CA HIS A 181 25.01 -14.31 -10.44
C HIS A 181 23.77 -13.69 -9.79
N TYR A 182 22.64 -14.37 -9.92
CA TYR A 182 21.37 -13.90 -9.39
C TYR A 182 20.99 -14.65 -8.08
N ILE A 183 20.53 -15.90 -8.19
CA ILE A 183 20.21 -16.78 -7.04
C ILE A 183 21.35 -17.77 -6.80
N CYS A 184 22.05 -18.11 -7.87
CA CYS A 184 23.19 -19.01 -7.87
C CYS A 184 24.15 -18.63 -9.01
N SER A 185 25.36 -19.23 -8.99
CA SER A 185 26.36 -19.01 -10.02
C SER A 185 25.82 -19.38 -11.40
N PRO A 186 26.12 -18.61 -12.46
CA PRO A 186 25.78 -18.93 -13.85
C PRO A 186 26.24 -20.33 -14.29
N LYS A 187 27.33 -20.84 -13.69
CA LYS A 187 27.86 -22.18 -13.97
C LYS A 187 27.08 -23.32 -13.27
N ALA A 188 26.19 -22.99 -12.34
CA ALA A 188 25.43 -24.00 -11.61
C ALA A 188 24.31 -24.60 -12.48
N PRO A 189 24.09 -25.92 -12.43
CA PRO A 189 22.98 -26.55 -13.17
C PRO A 189 21.61 -25.97 -12.85
N SER A 190 21.41 -25.49 -11.60
CA SER A 190 20.18 -24.83 -11.17
C SER A 190 19.94 -23.52 -11.90
N HIS A 191 20.97 -22.75 -12.23
CA HIS A 191 20.87 -21.51 -12.99
C HIS A 191 20.24 -21.74 -14.36
N GLY A 192 20.77 -22.70 -15.15
CA GLY A 192 20.24 -23.02 -16.47
C GLY A 192 18.81 -23.57 -16.43
N LYS A 193 18.42 -24.30 -15.36
CA LYS A 193 17.05 -24.80 -15.18
C LYS A 193 16.08 -23.64 -14.90
N LEU A 194 16.44 -22.72 -14.01
CA LEU A 194 15.65 -21.55 -13.69
C LEU A 194 15.55 -20.60 -14.90
N SER A 195 16.66 -20.33 -15.58
CA SER A 195 16.71 -19.51 -16.80
C SER A 195 15.73 -20.02 -17.85
N ARG A 196 15.80 -21.29 -18.22
CA ARG A 196 14.86 -21.89 -19.19
C ARG A 196 13.41 -21.80 -18.74
N ALA A 197 13.11 -22.02 -17.46
CA ALA A 197 11.74 -21.94 -16.94
C ALA A 197 11.19 -20.51 -16.95
N MET A 198 12.04 -19.53 -16.66
CA MET A 198 11.68 -18.11 -16.72
C MET A 198 11.43 -17.66 -18.15
N GLY A 199 12.33 -18.01 -19.08
CA GLY A 199 12.19 -17.70 -20.49
C GLY A 199 10.97 -18.34 -21.14
N ALA A 200 10.67 -19.60 -20.80
CA ALA A 200 9.48 -20.28 -21.30
C ALA A 200 8.19 -19.60 -20.80
N ALA A 201 8.11 -19.21 -19.51
CA ALA A 201 6.98 -18.50 -18.97
C ALA A 201 6.80 -17.11 -19.61
N ALA A 202 7.89 -16.38 -19.85
CA ALA A 202 7.89 -15.09 -20.53
C ALA A 202 7.44 -15.22 -22.00
N SER A 203 7.92 -16.24 -22.71
CA SER A 203 7.49 -16.55 -24.09
C SER A 203 6.00 -16.93 -24.16
N GLU A 204 5.43 -17.51 -23.10
CA GLU A 204 3.99 -17.76 -22.95
C GLU A 204 3.20 -16.49 -22.58
N GLY A 205 3.86 -15.36 -22.28
CA GLY A 205 3.24 -14.08 -21.93
C GLY A 205 2.91 -13.91 -20.45
N TYR A 206 3.59 -14.62 -19.55
CA TYR A 206 3.44 -14.47 -18.09
C TYR A 206 4.62 -13.69 -17.52
N PHE A 207 4.33 -12.58 -16.86
CA PHE A 207 5.34 -11.69 -16.28
C PHE A 207 5.01 -11.38 -14.82
N CYS A 208 6.04 -11.25 -13.99
CA CYS A 208 5.92 -10.65 -12.66
C CYS A 208 5.72 -9.13 -12.78
N TYR A 209 5.18 -8.56 -11.70
CA TYR A 209 4.82 -7.14 -11.69
C TYR A 209 6.02 -6.22 -12.01
N ASP A 210 7.19 -6.50 -11.40
CA ASP A 210 8.39 -5.68 -11.60
C ASP A 210 9.10 -5.94 -12.92
N GLU A 211 8.80 -7.04 -13.63
CA GLU A 211 9.42 -7.38 -14.91
C GLU A 211 8.99 -6.46 -16.04
N VAL A 212 7.87 -5.76 -15.87
CA VAL A 212 7.39 -4.72 -16.76
C VAL A 212 8.44 -3.62 -16.97
N PHE A 213 9.22 -3.30 -15.92
CA PHE A 213 10.29 -2.30 -16.00
C PHE A 213 11.49 -2.81 -16.81
N THR A 214 11.81 -4.09 -16.75
CA THR A 214 12.84 -4.72 -17.59
C THR A 214 12.45 -4.66 -19.07
N LEU A 215 11.19 -4.95 -19.39
CA LEU A 215 10.66 -4.82 -20.76
C LEU A 215 10.62 -3.36 -21.22
N GLY A 216 10.27 -2.45 -20.32
CA GLY A 216 10.25 -1.00 -20.58
C GLY A 216 11.65 -0.46 -20.89
N GLN A 217 12.66 -0.91 -20.17
CA GLN A 217 14.06 -0.57 -20.45
C GLN A 217 14.50 -1.09 -21.81
N ALA A 218 14.18 -2.35 -22.16
CA ALA A 218 14.48 -2.93 -23.46
C ALA A 218 13.83 -2.14 -24.62
N MET A 219 12.62 -1.59 -24.41
CA MET A 219 12.00 -0.70 -25.40
C MET A 219 12.82 0.56 -25.66
N ILE A 220 13.33 1.20 -24.61
CA ILE A 220 14.15 2.43 -24.75
C ILE A 220 15.49 2.10 -25.40
N GLU A 221 16.10 0.95 -25.07
CA GLU A 221 17.35 0.51 -25.66
C GLU A 221 17.20 0.18 -27.14
N GLN A 222 16.10 -0.45 -27.54
CA GLN A 222 15.78 -0.81 -28.92
C GLN A 222 15.41 0.43 -29.77
N GLU A 223 14.61 1.33 -29.17
CA GLU A 223 14.02 2.51 -29.81
C GLU A 223 14.28 3.78 -29.00
N PRO A 224 15.49 4.33 -28.99
CA PRO A 224 15.83 5.53 -28.19
C PRO A 224 14.96 6.74 -28.49
N ASP A 225 14.37 6.85 -29.65
CA ASP A 225 13.49 7.94 -30.07
C ASP A 225 12.14 7.91 -29.38
N ILE A 226 11.79 6.82 -28.67
CA ILE A 226 10.56 6.74 -27.89
C ILE A 226 10.56 7.78 -26.76
N ALA A 227 11.73 8.02 -26.13
CA ALA A 227 11.85 9.02 -25.08
C ALA A 227 11.53 10.42 -25.61
N ARG A 228 12.08 10.81 -26.77
CA ARG A 228 11.79 12.08 -27.43
C ARG A 228 10.31 12.21 -27.80
N SER A 229 9.71 11.14 -28.31
CA SER A 229 8.28 11.08 -28.64
C SER A 229 7.38 11.28 -27.42
N LEU A 230 7.75 10.68 -26.28
CA LEU A 230 7.02 10.84 -25.03
C LEU A 230 7.20 12.24 -24.41
N GLN A 231 8.41 12.82 -24.50
CA GLN A 231 8.66 14.21 -24.10
C GLN A 231 7.85 15.19 -24.96
N ALA A 232 7.82 14.99 -26.27
CA ALA A 232 7.00 15.82 -27.16
C ALA A 232 5.50 15.69 -26.84
N ARG A 233 5.02 14.49 -26.44
CA ARG A 233 3.64 14.25 -26.05
C ARG A 233 3.30 14.84 -24.68
N PHE A 234 4.24 14.83 -23.73
CA PHE A 234 4.03 15.24 -22.35
C PHE A 234 5.02 16.35 -21.96
N PRO A 235 4.75 17.61 -22.37
CA PRO A 235 5.59 18.76 -22.01
C PRO A 235 5.56 19.10 -20.51
N CYS A 236 4.68 18.47 -19.72
CA CYS A 236 4.62 18.57 -18.29
C CYS A 236 4.42 17.18 -17.68
N VAL A 237 5.35 16.76 -16.83
CA VAL A 237 5.33 15.50 -16.10
C VAL A 237 5.38 15.80 -14.60
N LEU A 238 4.42 15.30 -13.84
CA LEU A 238 4.41 15.36 -12.39
C LEU A 238 4.56 13.93 -11.85
N VAL A 239 5.46 13.75 -10.90
CA VAL A 239 5.64 12.48 -10.19
C VAL A 239 5.33 12.69 -8.72
N ASP A 240 4.26 12.07 -8.23
CA ASP A 240 3.85 12.12 -6.81
C ASP A 240 4.42 10.91 -6.04
N GLU A 241 4.62 11.08 -4.74
CA GLU A 241 5.23 10.10 -3.82
C GLU A 241 6.61 9.61 -4.33
N MET A 242 7.44 10.53 -4.84
CA MET A 242 8.73 10.24 -5.47
C MET A 242 9.67 9.41 -4.59
N GLN A 243 9.58 9.54 -3.27
CA GLN A 243 10.40 8.77 -2.32
C GLN A 243 10.12 7.27 -2.34
N ASP A 244 8.99 6.82 -2.92
CA ASP A 244 8.65 5.40 -3.03
C ASP A 244 9.16 4.75 -4.32
N THR A 245 9.77 5.56 -5.19
CA THR A 245 10.33 5.11 -6.45
C THR A 245 11.61 4.31 -6.22
N ASP A 246 11.65 3.05 -6.66
CA ASP A 246 12.85 2.24 -6.58
C ASP A 246 13.91 2.65 -7.61
N ALA A 247 15.13 2.09 -7.49
CA ALA A 247 16.25 2.44 -8.35
C ALA A 247 15.98 2.15 -9.84
N LYS A 248 15.25 1.06 -10.17
CA LYS A 248 14.92 0.70 -11.57
C LYS A 248 13.90 1.69 -12.14
N GLN A 249 12.86 1.99 -11.39
CA GLN A 249 11.84 2.95 -11.76
C GLN A 249 12.44 4.35 -11.95
N ASN A 250 13.29 4.78 -11.00
CA ASN A 250 13.94 6.09 -11.06
C ASN A 250 14.87 6.19 -12.27
N ARG A 251 15.66 5.17 -12.55
CA ARG A 251 16.51 5.11 -13.76
C ARG A 251 15.68 5.23 -15.04
N LEU A 252 14.58 4.47 -15.12
CA LEU A 252 13.69 4.52 -16.27
C LEU A 252 13.06 5.90 -16.46
N LEU A 253 12.54 6.50 -15.37
CA LEU A 253 11.98 7.85 -15.41
C LEU A 253 13.00 8.90 -15.83
N ASN A 254 14.26 8.81 -15.36
CA ASN A 254 15.32 9.72 -15.74
C ASN A 254 15.76 9.54 -17.22
N LEU A 255 15.70 8.32 -17.77
CA LEU A 255 15.93 8.09 -19.19
C LEU A 255 14.82 8.69 -20.07
N LEU A 256 13.57 8.59 -19.62
CA LEU A 256 12.42 9.10 -20.36
C LEU A 256 12.26 10.62 -20.23
N PHE A 257 12.41 11.13 -19.02
CA PHE A 257 12.15 12.52 -18.65
C PHE A 257 13.34 13.07 -17.83
N PRO A 258 14.50 13.28 -18.47
CA PRO A 258 15.65 13.83 -17.78
C PRO A 258 15.35 15.26 -17.29
N ARG A 259 15.95 15.63 -16.16
CA ARG A 259 15.68 16.94 -15.53
C ARG A 259 16.15 18.15 -16.35
N ASP A 260 17.12 17.95 -17.20
CA ASP A 260 17.67 18.93 -18.16
C ASP A 260 16.97 18.91 -19.52
N ALA A 261 15.86 18.17 -19.66
CA ALA A 261 15.08 18.16 -20.88
C ALA A 261 14.58 19.57 -21.23
N VAL A 262 14.80 19.98 -22.47
CA VAL A 262 14.48 21.34 -22.95
C VAL A 262 12.97 21.53 -23.15
N ASP A 263 12.29 20.47 -23.57
CA ASP A 263 10.88 20.51 -24.02
C ASP A 263 9.89 19.94 -22.99
N THR A 264 10.40 19.38 -21.88
CA THR A 264 9.56 18.79 -20.82
C THR A 264 9.93 19.33 -19.46
N VAL A 265 8.94 19.83 -18.74
CA VAL A 265 9.06 20.21 -17.34
C VAL A 265 8.77 19.01 -16.46
N VAL A 266 9.67 18.69 -15.55
CA VAL A 266 9.55 17.56 -14.61
C VAL A 266 9.41 18.10 -13.19
N VAL A 267 8.27 17.83 -12.57
CA VAL A 267 7.98 18.18 -11.18
C VAL A 267 7.89 16.90 -10.35
N ARG A 268 8.77 16.77 -9.36
CA ARG A 268 8.76 15.62 -8.46
C ARG A 268 8.33 16.07 -7.07
N VAL A 269 7.35 15.40 -6.50
CA VAL A 269 6.77 15.71 -5.19
C VAL A 269 6.91 14.50 -4.28
N GLY A 270 7.33 14.68 -3.04
CA GLY A 270 7.47 13.58 -2.11
C GLY A 270 7.94 14.02 -0.73
N ASP A 271 8.11 13.05 0.16
CA ASP A 271 8.69 13.23 1.49
C ASP A 271 9.94 12.35 1.65
N PRO A 272 11.15 12.91 1.59
CA PRO A 272 12.39 12.13 1.67
C PRO A 272 12.53 11.36 3.00
N ASN A 273 11.79 11.74 4.03
CA ASN A 273 11.79 11.11 5.34
C ASN A 273 10.82 9.92 5.46
N GLN A 274 10.01 9.64 4.42
CA GLN A 274 9.08 8.51 4.38
C GLN A 274 9.50 7.37 3.43
N GLN A 275 10.76 7.28 3.04
CA GLN A 275 11.29 6.22 2.20
C GLN A 275 11.50 4.94 3.01
N ILE A 276 10.43 4.19 3.29
CA ILE A 276 10.47 2.95 4.07
C ILE A 276 10.39 1.68 3.23
N PHE A 277 10.09 1.79 1.94
CA PHE A 277 10.12 0.68 0.99
C PHE A 277 11.46 0.70 0.26
N GLU A 278 12.28 -0.33 0.47
CA GLU A 278 13.63 -0.35 -0.05
C GLU A 278 13.78 -1.14 -1.33
N GLY A 279 14.59 -0.54 -2.27
CA GLY A 279 15.48 -1.32 -3.11
C GLY A 279 16.91 -1.22 -2.55
N ASP A 280 17.63 -2.32 -2.49
CA ASP A 280 19.04 -2.34 -2.11
C ASP A 280 19.86 -1.59 -3.17
N GLY A 281 20.30 -0.38 -2.87
CA GLY A 281 21.22 0.37 -3.72
C GLY A 281 21.14 1.88 -3.50
N GLU A 282 22.28 2.54 -3.51
CA GLU A 282 22.38 3.99 -3.67
C GLU A 282 21.70 4.35 -5.00
N SER A 283 20.55 5.03 -4.92
CA SER A 283 19.83 5.46 -6.11
C SER A 283 20.61 6.60 -6.77
N ASP A 284 21.16 6.34 -7.95
CA ASP A 284 21.55 7.38 -8.89
C ASP A 284 20.33 8.27 -9.16
N GLY A 285 20.32 9.49 -8.65
CA GLY A 285 19.19 10.41 -8.75
C GLY A 285 18.39 10.56 -7.45
N ALA A 286 19.08 10.79 -6.32
CA ALA A 286 18.46 11.07 -5.03
C ALA A 286 17.33 12.11 -5.15
N PHE A 287 16.25 11.88 -4.40
CA PHE A 287 15.19 12.85 -4.22
C PHE A 287 15.27 13.42 -2.79
N PRO A 288 15.22 14.74 -2.60
CA PRO A 288 15.23 15.80 -3.62
C PRO A 288 16.64 16.04 -4.21
N HIS A 289 16.71 16.62 -5.41
CA HIS A 289 17.96 16.99 -6.07
C HIS A 289 17.85 18.35 -6.78
N GLY A 290 18.83 19.21 -6.57
CA GLY A 290 18.83 20.56 -7.16
C GLY A 290 17.93 21.54 -6.43
N GLU A 291 17.29 22.45 -7.16
CA GLU A 291 16.39 23.45 -6.57
C GLU A 291 15.14 22.77 -6.01
N THR A 292 14.82 23.06 -4.74
CA THR A 292 13.76 22.41 -3.98
C THR A 292 12.88 23.44 -3.30
N ILE A 293 11.56 23.18 -3.32
CA ILE A 293 10.61 23.88 -2.46
C ILE A 293 10.32 23.00 -1.25
N ASP A 294 10.61 23.51 -0.05
CA ASP A 294 10.34 22.82 1.20
C ASP A 294 8.97 23.21 1.77
N ILE A 295 8.05 22.23 1.88
CA ILE A 295 6.76 22.41 2.53
C ILE A 295 6.80 21.67 3.88
N CYS A 296 7.22 22.39 4.93
CA CYS A 296 7.47 21.84 6.26
C CYS A 296 6.27 21.94 7.20
N THR A 297 5.17 22.55 6.79
CA THR A 297 3.96 22.76 7.60
C THR A 297 2.97 21.61 7.39
N SER A 298 2.59 20.93 8.47
CA SER A 298 1.57 19.88 8.52
C SER A 298 0.27 20.42 9.09
N PHE A 299 -0.85 20.06 8.45
CA PHE A 299 -2.20 20.31 8.97
C PHE A 299 -2.79 19.09 9.69
N ARG A 300 -2.04 17.98 9.75
CA ARG A 300 -2.49 16.74 10.36
C ARG A 300 -2.37 16.76 11.89
N PHE A 301 -1.25 17.20 12.40
CA PHE A 301 -0.91 17.16 13.82
C PHE A 301 -0.50 18.53 14.35
N ASN A 302 -0.56 18.68 15.67
CA ASN A 302 -0.18 19.91 16.39
C ASN A 302 1.35 20.04 16.53
N GLN A 303 1.81 21.17 17.10
CA GLN A 303 3.23 21.45 17.27
C GLN A 303 3.92 20.51 18.27
N ALA A 304 3.23 19.99 19.26
CA ALA A 304 3.82 19.06 20.22
C ALA A 304 4.27 17.76 19.53
N ILE A 305 3.39 17.16 18.71
CA ILE A 305 3.73 15.97 17.90
C ILE A 305 4.81 16.31 16.86
N ALA A 306 4.72 17.48 16.21
CA ALA A 306 5.73 17.92 15.25
C ALA A 306 7.13 17.98 15.87
N SER A 307 7.24 18.57 17.07
CA SER A 307 8.50 18.71 17.79
C SER A 307 9.12 17.33 18.14
N LEU A 308 8.30 16.39 18.62
CA LEU A 308 8.72 15.03 18.94
C LEU A 308 9.20 14.25 17.69
N ALA A 309 8.49 14.39 16.56
CA ALA A 309 8.83 13.69 15.32
C ALA A 309 10.03 14.31 14.59
N ASN A 310 10.29 15.59 14.76
CA ASN A 310 11.32 16.33 14.01
C ASN A 310 12.73 15.71 14.16
N GLY A 311 13.08 15.23 15.35
CA GLY A 311 14.37 14.57 15.62
C GLY A 311 14.61 13.29 14.82
N PHE A 312 13.56 12.68 14.28
CA PHE A 312 13.63 11.45 13.48
C PHE A 312 13.74 11.72 11.98
N ALA A 313 13.61 12.96 11.51
CA ALA A 313 13.85 13.29 10.12
C ALA A 313 15.30 12.97 9.72
N VAL A 314 15.46 12.14 8.68
CA VAL A 314 16.78 11.73 8.17
C VAL A 314 17.30 12.77 7.20
N ALA A 315 16.45 13.27 6.30
CA ALA A 315 16.74 14.44 5.48
C ALA A 315 16.36 15.70 6.28
N PRO A 316 17.27 16.69 6.37
CA PRO A 316 16.99 17.92 7.09
C PRO A 316 15.75 18.63 6.55
N ILE A 317 14.91 19.13 7.44
CA ILE A 317 13.75 19.95 7.10
C ILE A 317 14.12 21.39 7.42
N THR A 318 14.14 22.25 6.42
CA THR A 318 14.49 23.68 6.58
C THR A 318 13.49 24.35 7.55
N GLY A 319 14.00 24.88 8.67
CA GLY A 319 13.15 25.47 9.72
C GLY A 319 12.43 24.47 10.62
N GLY A 320 12.66 23.15 10.43
CA GLY A 320 12.03 22.08 11.21
C GLY A 320 10.59 21.77 10.79
N LEU A 321 10.03 20.72 11.36
CA LEU A 321 8.64 20.31 11.12
C LEU A 321 7.69 21.22 11.91
N ILE A 322 6.71 21.81 11.23
CA ILE A 322 5.74 22.74 11.83
C ILE A 322 4.37 22.04 11.87
N GLY A 323 3.79 21.92 13.05
CA GLY A 323 2.45 21.39 13.26
C GLY A 323 1.41 22.51 13.36
N ARG A 324 0.44 22.54 12.47
CA ARG A 324 -0.72 23.44 12.48
C ARG A 324 -2.06 22.71 12.62
N GLY A 325 -2.04 21.43 12.96
CA GLY A 325 -3.25 20.70 13.33
C GLY A 325 -3.88 21.38 14.55
N ARG A 326 -5.20 21.58 14.51
CA ARG A 326 -5.96 22.26 15.57
C ARG A 326 -6.49 21.31 16.65
N THR A 327 -6.15 20.05 16.54
CA THR A 327 -6.67 18.98 17.38
C THR A 327 -5.59 18.45 18.32
N GLY A 328 -5.98 17.96 19.49
CA GLY A 328 -5.09 17.33 20.46
C GLY A 328 -4.15 18.25 21.21
N ASP A 329 -4.35 19.57 21.18
CA ASP A 329 -3.58 20.51 22.01
C ASP A 329 -3.82 20.21 23.50
N GLY A 330 -2.72 20.02 24.26
CA GLY A 330 -2.78 19.66 25.68
C GLY A 330 -2.89 18.17 25.97
N ASN A 331 -3.05 17.31 24.96
CA ASN A 331 -3.03 15.86 25.19
C ASN A 331 -1.62 15.39 25.60
N PRO A 332 -1.50 14.49 26.60
CA PRO A 332 -0.21 14.03 27.09
C PRO A 332 0.39 12.98 26.16
N ASN A 333 1.31 13.38 25.27
CA ASN A 333 2.09 12.40 24.52
C ASN A 333 2.89 11.52 25.48
N THR A 334 2.59 10.22 25.54
CA THR A 334 2.97 9.36 26.66
C THR A 334 3.89 8.23 26.23
N ILE A 335 4.92 7.98 27.06
CA ILE A 335 5.72 6.75 26.98
C ILE A 335 5.28 5.83 28.12
N PHE A 336 4.69 4.70 27.77
CA PHE A 336 4.41 3.61 28.69
C PHE A 336 5.67 2.79 28.90
N VAL A 337 6.11 2.67 30.14
CA VAL A 337 7.26 1.85 30.53
C VAL A 337 6.72 0.57 31.14
N PHE A 338 6.92 -0.56 30.47
CA PHE A 338 6.39 -1.85 30.90
C PHE A 338 7.52 -2.80 31.36
N PRO A 339 7.21 -3.76 32.28
CA PRO A 339 8.16 -4.79 32.71
C PRO A 339 8.67 -5.61 31.54
N ASP A 340 9.97 -5.97 31.53
CA ASP A 340 10.60 -6.60 30.37
C ASP A 340 9.96 -7.92 29.93
N GLU A 341 9.29 -8.62 30.84
CA GLU A 341 8.69 -9.93 30.59
C GLU A 341 7.15 -9.90 30.46
N ASP A 342 6.52 -8.71 30.61
CA ASP A 342 5.05 -8.59 30.57
C ASP A 342 4.57 -7.38 29.78
N THR A 343 3.86 -7.64 28.68
CA THR A 343 3.22 -6.63 27.82
C THR A 343 1.72 -6.54 27.97
N SER A 344 1.11 -7.33 28.85
CA SER A 344 -0.35 -7.53 28.97
C SER A 344 -1.12 -6.25 29.34
N SER A 345 -0.48 -5.34 30.08
CA SER A 345 -1.06 -4.07 30.52
C SER A 345 -1.01 -2.95 29.47
N VAL A 346 -0.13 -3.06 28.46
CA VAL A 346 0.21 -1.97 27.51
C VAL A 346 -1.01 -1.50 26.69
N LEU A 347 -1.73 -2.42 26.04
CA LEU A 347 -2.89 -2.05 25.23
C LEU A 347 -4.04 -1.50 26.07
N SER A 348 -4.24 -2.05 27.27
CA SER A 348 -5.27 -1.57 28.21
C SER A 348 -4.95 -0.16 28.72
N ALA A 349 -3.70 0.12 29.10
CA ALA A 349 -3.26 1.45 29.55
C ALA A 349 -3.39 2.50 28.42
N PHE A 350 -3.08 2.11 27.17
CA PHE A 350 -3.31 2.98 26.02
C PHE A 350 -4.79 3.22 25.77
N GLY A 351 -5.64 2.18 25.84
CA GLY A 351 -7.09 2.29 25.70
C GLY A 351 -7.70 3.22 26.75
N GLU A 352 -7.25 3.11 28.01
CA GLU A 352 -7.66 3.99 29.11
C GLU A 352 -7.26 5.45 28.85
N LEU A 353 -6.02 5.69 28.43
CA LEU A 353 -5.56 7.05 28.09
C LEU A 353 -6.39 7.66 26.96
N VAL A 354 -6.65 6.90 25.90
CA VAL A 354 -7.50 7.34 24.79
C VAL A 354 -8.93 7.61 25.25
N SER A 355 -9.51 6.72 26.08
CA SER A 355 -10.85 6.88 26.63
C SER A 355 -10.99 8.19 27.40
N ARG A 356 -9.96 8.55 28.17
CA ARG A 356 -9.90 9.77 28.98
C ARG A 356 -9.64 11.04 28.17
N CYS A 357 -8.77 10.98 27.16
CA CYS A 357 -8.27 12.17 26.45
C CYS A 357 -9.03 12.49 25.17
N LEU A 358 -9.63 11.49 24.50
CA LEU A 358 -10.29 11.65 23.20
C LEU A 358 -11.79 11.30 23.30
N PRO A 359 -12.67 12.29 23.14
CA PRO A 359 -14.10 12.03 22.91
C PRO A 359 -14.32 11.15 21.68
N VAL A 360 -15.43 10.41 21.63
CA VAL A 360 -15.75 9.49 20.53
C VAL A 360 -15.71 10.18 19.17
N ALA A 361 -16.24 11.40 19.08
CA ALA A 361 -16.21 12.18 17.84
C ALA A 361 -14.80 12.48 17.31
N GLU A 362 -13.78 12.48 18.18
CA GLU A 362 -12.38 12.70 17.78
C GLU A 362 -11.63 11.41 17.44
N ARG A 363 -12.29 10.24 17.55
CA ARG A 363 -11.73 8.92 17.20
C ARG A 363 -12.04 8.49 15.76
N GLU A 364 -12.61 9.37 14.94
CA GLU A 364 -13.07 9.05 13.56
C GLU A 364 -11.98 8.48 12.64
N ASN A 365 -10.72 8.89 12.80
CA ASN A 365 -9.58 8.37 12.03
C ASN A 365 -9.01 7.06 12.62
N GLY A 366 -9.63 6.53 13.66
CA GLY A 366 -9.25 5.29 14.33
C GLY A 366 -8.08 5.43 15.30
N VAL A 367 -8.00 4.46 16.21
CA VAL A 367 -6.94 4.32 17.24
C VAL A 367 -6.08 3.12 16.86
N HIS A 368 -4.78 3.32 16.76
CA HIS A 368 -3.88 2.30 16.22
C HIS A 368 -2.71 2.02 17.16
N ALA A 369 -2.35 0.74 17.28
CA ALA A 369 -1.10 0.27 17.87
C ALA A 369 -0.22 -0.33 16.75
N VAL A 370 1.00 0.17 16.59
CA VAL A 370 1.86 -0.19 15.45
C VAL A 370 3.25 -0.64 15.90
N GLY A 371 3.81 -1.64 15.21
CA GLY A 371 5.17 -2.12 15.46
C GLY A 371 5.96 -2.33 14.17
N ALA A 372 7.29 -2.33 14.29
CA ALA A 372 8.18 -2.59 13.16
C ALA A 372 8.12 -4.05 12.72
N VAL A 373 7.94 -4.98 13.66
CA VAL A 373 7.79 -6.42 13.41
C VAL A 373 6.40 -6.86 13.83
N HIS A 374 5.65 -7.44 12.90
CA HIS A 374 4.26 -7.85 13.12
C HIS A 374 4.08 -9.37 13.22
N ARG A 375 5.09 -10.18 12.83
CA ARG A 375 5.03 -11.64 12.82
C ARG A 375 6.25 -12.24 13.48
N LEU A 376 6.02 -13.22 14.35
CA LEU A 376 7.08 -14.08 14.88
C LEU A 376 7.62 -14.99 13.76
N ARG A 377 8.93 -14.92 13.52
CA ARG A 377 9.64 -15.81 12.59
C ARG A 377 10.22 -17.05 13.28
N ASP A 378 10.58 -16.92 14.58
CA ASP A 378 11.12 -17.96 15.42
C ASP A 378 10.50 -17.94 16.81
N PHE A 379 10.13 -19.11 17.34
CA PHE A 379 9.53 -19.28 18.67
C PHE A 379 10.54 -19.28 19.83
N LYS A 380 11.75 -18.80 19.63
CA LYS A 380 12.72 -18.66 20.73
C LYS A 380 12.28 -17.54 21.65
N GLU A 381 12.26 -17.79 22.96
CA GLU A 381 11.84 -16.83 23.99
C GLU A 381 12.83 -15.66 24.20
N GLU A 382 14.03 -15.77 23.66
CA GLU A 382 15.03 -14.70 23.71
C GLU A 382 14.52 -13.41 23.04
N HIS A 383 14.78 -12.26 23.65
CA HIS A 383 14.47 -10.92 23.10
C HIS A 383 12.96 -10.54 23.08
N PHE A 384 12.25 -10.84 24.16
CA PHE A 384 10.87 -10.38 24.33
C PHE A 384 10.79 -8.86 24.56
N PRO A 385 9.77 -8.15 24.00
CA PRO A 385 8.81 -8.60 22.99
C PRO A 385 9.40 -8.54 21.56
N LYS A 386 9.11 -9.54 20.73
CA LYS A 386 9.63 -9.59 19.34
C LYS A 386 8.72 -8.95 18.33
N ALA A 387 7.40 -9.16 18.47
CA ALA A 387 6.40 -8.81 17.47
C ALA A 387 5.07 -8.41 18.13
N LEU A 388 4.13 -7.93 17.34
CA LEU A 388 2.79 -7.55 17.79
C LEU A 388 2.03 -8.69 18.46
N GLU A 389 2.30 -9.94 18.09
CA GLU A 389 1.71 -11.14 18.68
C GLU A 389 1.97 -11.26 20.19
N HIS A 390 3.05 -10.65 20.72
CA HIS A 390 3.36 -10.64 22.14
C HIS A 390 2.50 -9.67 22.96
N TYR A 391 1.86 -8.69 22.32
CA TYR A 391 1.00 -7.72 23.00
C TYR A 391 -0.47 -8.15 23.05
N TRP A 392 -0.85 -9.10 22.15
CA TRP A 392 -2.22 -9.58 22.08
C TRP A 392 -2.27 -10.97 21.45
N SER A 393 -2.71 -11.97 22.24
CA SER A 393 -2.76 -13.37 21.82
C SER A 393 -3.67 -13.64 20.61
N ASP A 394 -4.72 -12.82 20.43
CA ASP A 394 -5.66 -12.96 19.32
C ASP A 394 -5.20 -12.25 18.03
N TYR A 395 -4.06 -11.56 18.06
CA TYR A 395 -3.49 -10.96 16.85
C TYR A 395 -3.16 -12.04 15.81
N ARG A 396 -3.54 -11.79 14.57
CA ARG A 396 -3.27 -12.68 13.42
C ARG A 396 -2.56 -11.91 12.32
N SER A 397 -1.29 -12.14 12.18
CA SER A 397 -0.46 -11.51 11.14
C SER A 397 -0.94 -11.81 9.72
N GLU A 398 -1.60 -12.96 9.50
CA GLU A 398 -2.15 -13.39 8.21
C GLU A 398 -3.52 -12.79 7.88
N ALA A 399 -4.22 -12.23 8.85
CA ALA A 399 -5.56 -11.66 8.66
C ALA A 399 -5.57 -10.44 7.73
N ASN A 400 -4.43 -9.78 7.55
CA ASN A 400 -4.24 -8.69 6.59
C ASN A 400 -3.86 -9.18 5.19
N SER A 401 -3.62 -10.48 5.00
CA SER A 401 -3.40 -11.07 3.69
C SER A 401 -4.75 -11.48 3.07
N SER A 402 -4.88 -11.32 1.75
CA SER A 402 -6.07 -11.68 0.95
C SER A 402 -6.47 -13.18 1.00
N ARG A 403 -5.97 -13.96 1.96
CA ARG A 403 -6.11 -15.41 2.06
C ARG A 403 -7.24 -15.92 2.96
N TYR A 404 -8.01 -15.05 3.59
CA TYR A 404 -9.13 -15.50 4.41
C TYR A 404 -10.30 -15.91 3.51
N ALA A 405 -10.50 -17.22 3.34
CA ALA A 405 -11.64 -17.75 2.60
C ALA A 405 -12.95 -17.44 3.35
N PRO A 406 -14.01 -16.98 2.67
CA PRO A 406 -15.30 -16.75 3.30
C PRO A 406 -15.87 -18.08 3.82
N LYS A 407 -16.52 -18.05 5.00
CA LYS A 407 -17.13 -19.24 5.61
C LYS A 407 -18.39 -19.69 4.87
N THR A 408 -19.12 -18.75 4.27
CA THR A 408 -20.30 -18.99 3.46
C THR A 408 -20.21 -18.23 2.13
N PHE A 409 -20.95 -18.65 1.13
CA PHE A 409 -21.03 -17.95 -0.16
C PHE A 409 -21.60 -16.54 0.02
N VAL A 410 -22.60 -16.37 0.89
CA VAL A 410 -23.22 -15.07 1.23
C VAL A 410 -22.16 -14.11 1.79
N GLU A 411 -21.29 -14.60 2.66
CA GLU A 411 -20.17 -13.81 3.17
C GLU A 411 -19.21 -13.41 2.05
N GLY A 412 -18.93 -14.33 1.12
CA GLY A 412 -18.13 -14.05 -0.09
C GLY A 412 -18.72 -12.93 -0.94
N VAL A 413 -20.05 -12.96 -1.15
CA VAL A 413 -20.77 -11.90 -1.88
C VAL A 413 -20.67 -10.56 -1.16
N ARG A 414 -20.90 -10.53 0.15
CA ARG A 414 -20.82 -9.29 0.96
C ARG A 414 -19.41 -8.70 0.90
N ARG A 415 -18.38 -9.53 0.99
CA ARG A 415 -16.98 -9.09 0.87
C ARG A 415 -16.66 -8.53 -0.50
N ALA A 416 -17.11 -9.19 -1.56
CA ALA A 416 -16.90 -8.72 -2.93
C ALA A 416 -17.60 -7.38 -3.19
N ARG A 417 -18.81 -7.20 -2.64
CA ARG A 417 -19.58 -5.96 -2.72
C ARG A 417 -18.90 -4.82 -1.95
N ALA A 418 -18.44 -5.10 -0.74
CA ALA A 418 -17.69 -4.14 0.07
C ALA A 418 -16.37 -3.75 -0.60
N HIS A 419 -15.66 -4.72 -1.22
CA HIS A 419 -14.46 -4.46 -2.01
C HIS A 419 -14.77 -3.54 -3.20
N LEU A 420 -15.86 -3.78 -3.93
CA LEU A 420 -16.29 -2.91 -5.03
C LEU A 420 -16.57 -1.48 -4.56
N THR A 421 -17.25 -1.32 -3.42
CA THR A 421 -17.56 0.00 -2.86
C THR A 421 -16.29 0.77 -2.43
N ILE A 422 -15.27 0.06 -1.94
CA ILE A 422 -14.03 0.68 -1.44
C ILE A 422 -13.03 0.91 -2.57
N SER A 423 -12.82 -0.08 -3.45
CA SER A 423 -11.77 -0.04 -4.48
C SER A 423 -12.23 0.54 -5.81
N GLY A 424 -13.54 0.55 -6.09
CA GLY A 424 -14.09 0.88 -7.40
C GLY A 424 -13.76 -0.17 -8.49
N HIS A 425 -12.97 -1.21 -8.18
CA HIS A 425 -12.48 -2.20 -9.16
C HIS A 425 -13.44 -3.38 -9.34
N ALA A 426 -14.38 -3.24 -10.27
CA ALA A 426 -15.39 -4.26 -10.56
C ALA A 426 -14.79 -5.63 -10.90
N HIS A 427 -13.67 -5.68 -11.63
CA HIS A 427 -13.08 -6.94 -12.09
C HIS A 427 -12.53 -7.80 -10.94
N GLU A 428 -11.96 -7.20 -9.90
CA GLU A 428 -11.48 -7.92 -8.72
C GLU A 428 -12.65 -8.49 -7.91
N SER A 429 -13.71 -7.70 -7.75
CA SER A 429 -14.93 -8.15 -7.08
C SER A 429 -15.63 -9.28 -7.83
N VAL A 430 -15.62 -9.27 -9.16
CA VAL A 430 -16.10 -10.38 -10.01
C VAL A 430 -15.24 -11.63 -9.80
N GLU A 431 -13.92 -11.51 -9.73
CA GLU A 431 -13.02 -12.64 -9.45
C GLU A 431 -13.24 -13.21 -8.03
N MET A 432 -13.58 -12.38 -7.05
CA MET A 432 -13.93 -12.85 -5.69
C MET A 432 -15.20 -13.73 -5.71
N ILE A 433 -16.23 -13.34 -6.46
CA ILE A 433 -17.45 -14.17 -6.64
C ILE A 433 -17.11 -15.47 -7.36
N ALA A 434 -16.32 -15.39 -8.44
CA ALA A 434 -15.90 -16.56 -9.21
C ALA A 434 -15.08 -17.54 -8.33
N LYS A 435 -14.21 -17.01 -7.46
CA LYS A 435 -13.44 -17.80 -6.50
C LYS A 435 -14.35 -18.49 -5.48
N SER A 436 -15.36 -17.78 -4.96
CA SER A 436 -16.34 -18.37 -4.03
C SER A 436 -17.15 -19.49 -4.69
N LEU A 437 -17.53 -19.36 -5.97
CA LEU A 437 -18.24 -20.41 -6.70
C LEU A 437 -17.34 -21.65 -6.94
N LEU A 438 -16.09 -21.45 -7.32
CA LEU A 438 -15.16 -22.58 -7.48
C LEU A 438 -14.85 -23.25 -6.16
N HIS A 439 -14.76 -22.51 -5.08
CA HIS A 439 -14.59 -23.09 -3.74
C HIS A 439 -15.79 -23.93 -3.30
N LEU A 440 -17.00 -23.50 -3.65
CA LEU A 440 -18.21 -24.26 -3.46
C LEU A 440 -18.19 -25.56 -4.32
N ALA A 441 -17.77 -25.46 -5.58
CA ALA A 441 -17.64 -26.63 -6.47
C ALA A 441 -16.62 -27.64 -5.97
N GLU A 442 -15.51 -27.18 -5.39
CA GLU A 442 -14.50 -28.06 -4.77
C GLU A 442 -15.06 -28.84 -3.56
N ARG A 443 -15.88 -28.20 -2.72
CA ARG A 443 -16.56 -28.86 -1.61
C ARG A 443 -17.58 -29.89 -2.10
N ALA A 444 -18.17 -29.65 -3.27
CA ALA A 444 -19.08 -30.57 -3.92
C ALA A 444 -18.37 -31.73 -4.66
N GLY A 445 -17.03 -31.82 -4.58
CA GLY A 445 -16.24 -32.91 -5.16
C GLY A 445 -15.55 -32.55 -6.48
N LEU A 446 -15.64 -31.29 -6.97
CA LEU A 446 -14.92 -30.92 -8.18
C LEU A 446 -13.42 -31.08 -7.97
N ARG A 447 -12.83 -32.03 -8.65
CA ARG A 447 -11.38 -32.15 -8.71
C ARG A 447 -10.88 -30.94 -9.49
N LYS A 448 -10.21 -30.02 -8.78
CA LYS A 448 -9.58 -28.85 -9.44
C LYS A 448 -8.94 -29.28 -10.75
N PRO A 449 -9.35 -28.73 -11.90
CA PRO A 449 -8.54 -28.89 -13.08
C PRO A 449 -7.16 -28.35 -12.69
N VAL A 450 -6.16 -29.18 -12.84
CA VAL A 450 -4.76 -28.95 -12.37
C VAL A 450 -4.23 -27.57 -12.81
N LYS A 451 -4.92 -26.85 -13.72
CA LYS A 451 -4.49 -25.55 -14.26
C LYS A 451 -5.66 -24.74 -14.83
N ILE A 452 -6.21 -23.83 -14.06
CA ILE A 452 -7.01 -22.75 -14.63
C ILE A 452 -6.02 -21.72 -15.22
N ARG A 453 -5.93 -21.66 -16.56
CA ARG A 453 -4.98 -20.80 -17.30
C ARG A 453 -5.51 -19.38 -17.56
N THR A 454 -6.72 -19.07 -17.10
CA THR A 454 -7.41 -17.81 -17.33
C THR A 454 -7.92 -17.27 -16.00
N ARG A 455 -8.44 -16.03 -15.99
CA ARG A 455 -9.18 -15.52 -14.83
C ARG A 455 -10.32 -16.48 -14.48
N LEU A 456 -10.61 -16.65 -13.19
CA LEU A 456 -11.59 -17.63 -12.70
C LEU A 456 -12.97 -17.38 -13.30
N HIS A 457 -13.38 -16.12 -13.39
CA HIS A 457 -14.61 -15.71 -14.06
C HIS A 457 -14.66 -16.21 -15.52
N ARG A 458 -13.60 -15.99 -16.29
CA ARG A 458 -13.51 -16.46 -17.69
C ARG A 458 -13.45 -17.98 -17.81
N TYR A 459 -12.87 -18.65 -16.84
CA TYR A 459 -12.90 -20.11 -16.78
C TYR A 459 -14.33 -20.60 -16.61
N ILE A 460 -15.08 -20.05 -15.65
CA ILE A 460 -16.49 -20.42 -15.44
C ILE A 460 -17.33 -20.14 -16.67
N GLU A 461 -17.19 -18.95 -17.30
CA GLU A 461 -17.92 -18.65 -18.55
C GLU A 461 -17.66 -19.66 -19.66
N ARG A 462 -16.40 -20.09 -19.84
CA ARG A 462 -16.03 -21.10 -20.84
C ARG A 462 -16.59 -22.48 -20.50
N SER A 463 -16.57 -22.86 -19.25
CA SER A 463 -17.13 -24.16 -18.79
C SER A 463 -18.65 -24.18 -18.97
N LEU A 464 -19.34 -23.04 -18.85
CA LEU A 464 -20.78 -22.91 -19.05
C LEU A 464 -21.17 -22.60 -20.51
N ALA A 465 -20.21 -22.43 -21.43
CA ALA A 465 -20.48 -22.01 -22.82
C ALA A 465 -21.42 -22.98 -23.58
N GLY A 466 -21.42 -24.25 -23.24
CA GLY A 466 -22.34 -25.25 -23.78
C GLY A 466 -23.80 -25.09 -23.34
N ASN A 467 -24.06 -24.33 -22.28
CA ASN A 467 -25.38 -24.13 -21.69
C ASN A 467 -25.70 -22.64 -21.53
N ALA A 468 -26.23 -22.03 -22.61
CA ALA A 468 -26.51 -20.60 -22.67
C ALA A 468 -27.46 -20.11 -21.56
N LYS A 469 -28.37 -20.97 -21.06
CA LYS A 469 -29.28 -20.59 -19.96
C LYS A 469 -28.50 -20.41 -18.64
N LEU A 470 -27.60 -21.35 -18.33
CA LEU A 470 -26.80 -21.29 -17.11
C LEU A 470 -25.71 -20.21 -17.21
N LEU A 471 -25.11 -20.00 -18.39
CA LEU A 471 -24.18 -18.90 -18.60
C LEU A 471 -24.85 -17.53 -18.34
N ASN A 472 -26.04 -17.30 -18.92
CA ASN A 472 -26.81 -16.08 -18.66
C ASN A 472 -27.20 -15.95 -17.17
N ALA A 473 -27.59 -17.06 -16.53
CA ALA A 473 -27.92 -17.05 -15.10
C ALA A 473 -26.71 -16.71 -14.22
N TYR A 474 -25.54 -17.21 -14.55
CA TYR A 474 -24.29 -16.87 -13.88
C TYR A 474 -23.94 -15.39 -14.03
N GLN A 475 -23.97 -14.86 -15.25
CA GLN A 475 -23.68 -13.45 -15.53
C GLN A 475 -24.69 -12.52 -14.84
N ARG A 476 -25.97 -12.89 -14.86
CA ARG A 476 -27.02 -12.17 -14.13
C ARG A 476 -26.84 -12.27 -12.62
N GLY A 477 -26.37 -13.42 -12.11
CA GLY A 477 -26.01 -13.60 -10.72
C GLY A 477 -24.92 -12.64 -10.28
N ILE A 478 -23.84 -12.51 -11.04
CA ILE A 478 -22.77 -11.53 -10.78
C ILE A 478 -23.32 -10.11 -10.70
N TYR A 479 -24.18 -9.72 -11.67
CA TYR A 479 -24.82 -8.41 -11.64
C TYR A 479 -25.64 -8.21 -10.37
N LEU A 480 -26.46 -9.16 -9.98
CA LEU A 480 -27.30 -9.10 -8.78
C LEU A 480 -26.45 -9.06 -7.50
N TYR A 481 -25.34 -9.80 -7.47
CA TYR A 481 -24.47 -9.86 -6.31
C TYR A 481 -23.65 -8.60 -6.11
N LEU A 482 -23.19 -7.93 -7.17
CA LEU A 482 -22.25 -6.82 -7.06
C LEU A 482 -22.89 -5.45 -7.31
N PHE A 483 -23.78 -5.33 -8.28
CA PHE A 483 -24.23 -4.04 -8.80
C PHE A 483 -25.69 -3.71 -8.49
N TYR A 484 -26.48 -4.69 -8.03
CA TYR A 484 -27.88 -4.43 -7.72
C TYR A 484 -27.99 -3.61 -6.41
N PRO A 485 -28.80 -2.50 -6.40
CA PRO A 485 -28.81 -1.55 -5.28
C PRO A 485 -29.28 -2.12 -3.94
N HIS A 486 -30.10 -3.18 -3.97
CA HIS A 486 -30.68 -3.74 -2.76
C HIS A 486 -29.85 -4.90 -2.21
N PRO A 487 -29.75 -5.04 -0.87
CA PRO A 487 -29.06 -6.16 -0.24
C PRO A 487 -29.75 -7.49 -0.57
N LEU A 488 -28.98 -8.57 -0.52
CA LEU A 488 -29.55 -9.92 -0.58
C LEU A 488 -30.45 -10.13 0.64
N ARG A 489 -31.55 -10.83 0.43
CA ARG A 489 -32.51 -11.23 1.49
C ARG A 489 -32.53 -12.74 1.60
N GLU A 490 -32.69 -13.25 2.83
CA GLU A 490 -32.72 -14.69 3.13
C GLU A 490 -33.78 -15.43 2.31
N GLU A 491 -35.01 -14.93 2.26
CA GLU A 491 -36.09 -15.57 1.49
C GLU A 491 -35.70 -15.81 0.02
N ARG A 492 -35.11 -14.82 -0.65
CA ARG A 492 -34.64 -14.96 -2.03
C ARG A 492 -33.40 -15.83 -2.15
N TRP A 493 -32.54 -15.81 -1.14
CA TRP A 493 -31.36 -16.66 -1.11
C TRP A 493 -31.75 -18.13 -1.10
N VAL A 494 -32.57 -18.55 -0.16
CA VAL A 494 -33.04 -19.94 -0.01
C VAL A 494 -33.86 -20.39 -1.22
N GLN A 495 -34.81 -19.56 -1.68
CA GLN A 495 -35.72 -19.93 -2.77
C GLN A 495 -35.08 -19.97 -4.14
N THR A 496 -34.06 -19.16 -4.40
CA THR A 496 -33.59 -18.94 -5.78
C THR A 496 -32.08 -19.10 -5.92
N HIS A 497 -31.29 -18.44 -5.08
CA HIS A 497 -29.86 -18.35 -5.31
C HIS A 497 -29.11 -19.64 -4.97
N ALA A 498 -29.44 -20.30 -3.85
CA ALA A 498 -28.81 -21.55 -3.47
C ALA A 498 -29.08 -22.66 -4.49
N ALA A 499 -30.32 -22.77 -5.00
CA ALA A 499 -30.68 -23.72 -6.04
C ALA A 499 -29.96 -23.43 -7.38
N LEU A 500 -29.80 -22.16 -7.75
CA LEU A 500 -29.04 -21.76 -8.94
C LEU A 500 -27.57 -22.14 -8.80
N LEU A 501 -26.96 -21.88 -7.65
CA LEU A 501 -25.56 -22.22 -7.40
C LEU A 501 -25.32 -23.72 -7.50
N LYS A 502 -26.22 -24.57 -6.97
CA LYS A 502 -26.13 -26.03 -7.11
C LYS A 502 -26.16 -26.46 -8.59
N ARG A 503 -27.06 -25.89 -9.41
CA ARG A 503 -27.10 -26.18 -10.85
C ARG A 503 -25.84 -25.72 -11.60
N LEU A 504 -25.28 -24.58 -11.22
CA LEU A 504 -24.00 -24.13 -11.79
C LEU A 504 -22.87 -25.10 -11.47
N ILE A 505 -22.86 -25.67 -10.27
CA ILE A 505 -21.88 -26.67 -9.86
C ILE A 505 -22.03 -27.96 -10.64
N GLU A 506 -23.25 -28.48 -10.80
CA GLU A 506 -23.53 -29.66 -11.61
C GLU A 506 -22.99 -29.52 -13.04
N GLU A 507 -23.20 -28.38 -13.66
CA GLU A 507 -22.68 -28.08 -15.01
C GLU A 507 -21.14 -27.95 -15.03
N LEU A 508 -20.56 -27.35 -13.99
CA LEU A 508 -19.09 -27.24 -13.88
C LEU A 508 -18.39 -28.59 -13.70
N HIS A 509 -19.07 -29.59 -13.16
CA HIS A 509 -18.57 -30.97 -13.04
C HIS A 509 -18.63 -31.77 -14.34
N ALA A 510 -19.26 -31.25 -15.39
CA ALA A 510 -19.29 -31.85 -16.74
C ALA A 510 -19.67 -33.36 -16.76
N GLY A 511 -20.59 -33.76 -15.88
CA GLY A 511 -21.08 -35.15 -15.79
C GLY A 511 -20.34 -36.05 -14.77
N GLU A 512 -19.40 -35.52 -14.01
CA GLU A 512 -18.88 -36.22 -12.82
C GLU A 512 -19.90 -36.17 -11.69
N GLU A 513 -19.85 -37.14 -10.77
CA GLU A 513 -20.75 -37.26 -9.61
C GLU A 513 -20.56 -36.07 -8.66
N VAL A 514 -21.62 -35.32 -8.37
CA VAL A 514 -21.63 -34.16 -7.47
C VAL A 514 -22.19 -34.58 -6.13
N SER A 515 -21.46 -34.35 -5.05
CA SER A 515 -21.91 -34.60 -3.69
C SER A 515 -22.34 -33.31 -3.00
N PHE A 516 -23.63 -33.16 -2.74
CA PHE A 516 -24.15 -32.10 -1.90
C PHE A 516 -24.19 -32.55 -0.42
N ASN A 517 -23.00 -32.63 0.17
CA ASN A 517 -22.78 -32.98 1.57
C ASN A 517 -23.03 -31.81 2.54
N ASP A 518 -22.92 -32.05 3.84
CA ASP A 518 -23.12 -31.03 4.88
C ASP A 518 -22.18 -29.84 4.70
N GLU A 519 -20.96 -30.03 4.21
CA GLU A 519 -20.01 -28.93 3.96
C GLU A 519 -20.48 -27.98 2.84
N VAL A 520 -21.20 -28.50 1.84
CA VAL A 520 -21.79 -27.72 0.77
C VAL A 520 -23.02 -26.95 1.28
N GLU A 521 -23.87 -27.60 2.05
CA GLU A 521 -25.06 -26.98 2.65
C GLU A 521 -24.65 -25.89 3.64
N ASP A 522 -23.66 -26.11 4.48
CA ASP A 522 -23.11 -25.11 5.41
C ASP A 522 -22.53 -23.90 4.65
N TYR A 523 -21.85 -24.12 3.52
CA TYR A 523 -21.32 -23.02 2.70
C TYR A 523 -22.40 -22.25 1.95
N LEU A 524 -23.53 -22.88 1.64
CA LEU A 524 -24.70 -22.25 1.03
C LEU A 524 -25.67 -21.67 2.07
N ALA A 525 -25.48 -21.94 3.35
CA ALA A 525 -26.35 -21.45 4.40
C ALA A 525 -26.40 -19.90 4.40
N TRP A 526 -27.59 -19.39 4.70
CA TRP A 526 -27.74 -17.97 4.97
C TRP A 526 -27.00 -17.61 6.26
N THR A 527 -26.33 -16.49 6.23
CA THR A 527 -25.73 -15.87 7.43
C THR A 527 -26.31 -14.47 7.58
N GLU A 528 -26.86 -14.18 8.76
CA GLU A 528 -27.33 -12.84 9.06
C GLU A 528 -26.18 -11.81 9.04
N PRO A 529 -26.45 -10.54 8.70
CA PRO A 529 -25.44 -9.49 8.75
C PRO A 529 -24.76 -9.34 10.12
N GLY A 530 -25.40 -9.80 11.20
CA GLY A 530 -24.91 -9.73 12.58
C GLY A 530 -24.09 -10.93 13.05
N ASP A 531 -24.26 -12.12 12.45
CA ASP A 531 -23.50 -13.32 12.82
C ASP A 531 -22.07 -13.33 12.26
N THR A 532 -21.82 -12.53 11.24
CA THR A 532 -20.48 -12.17 10.76
C THR A 532 -20.18 -10.75 11.21
N ALA A 533 -20.00 -10.52 12.50
CA ALA A 533 -19.70 -9.22 13.08
C ALA A 533 -19.52 -8.07 12.06
N ASN A 534 -20.60 -7.36 11.76
CA ASN A 534 -20.61 -6.04 11.12
C ASN A 534 -20.02 -5.90 9.70
N VAL A 535 -20.77 -6.28 8.66
CA VAL A 535 -20.46 -5.89 7.27
C VAL A 535 -21.45 -4.85 6.71
N ASP A 536 -22.59 -4.56 7.35
CA ASP A 536 -23.65 -3.71 6.78
C ASP A 536 -24.00 -2.44 7.59
N SER A 537 -23.21 -2.02 8.55
CA SER A 537 -23.35 -0.68 9.10
C SER A 537 -22.27 0.24 8.52
N ALA A 538 -22.63 1.46 8.19
CA ALA A 538 -21.75 2.56 7.72
C ALA A 538 -20.71 3.00 8.78
N LEU A 539 -20.28 2.08 9.64
CA LEU A 539 -19.15 2.23 10.55
C LEU A 539 -17.92 1.53 9.98
N PRO A 540 -16.73 2.10 10.16
CA PRO A 540 -15.50 1.51 9.66
C PRO A 540 -15.36 0.08 10.20
N ARG A 541 -15.04 -0.87 9.31
CA ARG A 541 -14.86 -2.29 9.62
C ARG A 541 -14.03 -2.46 10.89
N LYS A 542 -14.55 -3.14 11.91
CA LYS A 542 -13.70 -3.74 12.94
C LYS A 542 -12.74 -4.68 12.23
N SER A 543 -11.47 -4.31 12.16
CA SER A 543 -10.47 -5.22 11.60
C SER A 543 -10.34 -6.43 12.52
N ILE A 544 -10.01 -7.58 11.97
CA ILE A 544 -9.80 -8.82 12.74
C ILE A 544 -8.76 -8.60 13.85
N ASN A 545 -7.82 -7.67 13.64
CA ASN A 545 -6.77 -7.30 14.58
C ASN A 545 -7.15 -6.05 15.39
N THR A 546 -8.32 -6.05 16.02
CA THR A 546 -8.81 -4.95 16.84
C THR A 546 -8.94 -5.40 18.30
N PHE A 547 -8.06 -4.89 19.14
CA PHE A 547 -8.16 -5.02 20.60
C PHE A 547 -9.22 -4.05 21.11
N ARG A 548 -10.17 -4.53 21.92
CA ARG A 548 -11.23 -3.72 22.48
C ARG A 548 -10.99 -3.48 23.95
N PHE A 549 -10.84 -2.21 24.31
CA PHE A 549 -10.79 -1.75 25.70
C PHE A 549 -12.17 -1.28 26.17
N GLU A 550 -12.62 -1.76 27.34
CA GLU A 550 -13.88 -1.38 27.99
C GLU A 550 -13.61 -1.12 29.48
N ASP A 551 -13.93 0.08 29.95
CA ASP A 551 -13.80 0.46 31.38
C ASP A 551 -15.14 0.50 32.10
N GLY A 552 -16.25 0.22 31.42
CA GLY A 552 -17.61 0.24 31.95
C GLY A 552 -18.15 1.63 32.27
N ARG A 553 -17.37 2.70 32.10
CA ARG A 553 -17.74 4.10 32.39
C ARG A 553 -17.91 4.93 31.13
N ASN A 554 -17.11 4.64 30.13
CA ASN A 554 -17.06 5.37 28.85
C ASN A 554 -17.35 4.43 27.67
N GLU A 555 -17.58 5.00 26.49
CA GLU A 555 -17.69 4.21 25.29
C GLU A 555 -16.38 3.45 24.98
N PRO A 556 -16.47 2.21 24.52
CA PRO A 556 -15.32 1.35 24.30
C PRO A 556 -14.34 1.95 23.28
N VAL A 557 -13.05 1.64 23.46
CA VAL A 557 -11.98 2.03 22.54
C VAL A 557 -11.54 0.82 21.74
N ASP A 558 -11.73 0.87 20.44
CA ASP A 558 -11.26 -0.15 19.52
C ASP A 558 -9.84 0.23 19.02
N VAL A 559 -8.82 -0.51 19.45
CA VAL A 559 -7.41 -0.31 19.09
C VAL A 559 -7.03 -1.28 17.97
N GLN A 560 -6.73 -0.77 16.79
CA GLN A 560 -6.33 -1.57 15.64
C GLN A 560 -4.83 -1.84 15.64
N LEU A 561 -4.42 -3.11 15.70
CA LEU A 561 -3.02 -3.49 15.60
C LEU A 561 -2.60 -3.64 14.14
N ALA A 562 -1.45 -3.04 13.77
CA ALA A 562 -0.96 -3.03 12.39
C ALA A 562 0.57 -2.90 12.32
N SER A 563 1.19 -3.25 11.18
CA SER A 563 2.60 -2.94 10.97
C SER A 563 2.83 -1.47 10.63
N MET A 564 3.98 -0.90 11.00
CA MET A 564 4.34 0.48 10.63
C MET A 564 4.32 0.71 9.11
N HIS A 565 4.65 -0.31 8.31
CA HIS A 565 4.60 -0.22 6.85
C HIS A 565 3.17 -0.09 6.32
N SER A 566 2.21 -0.80 6.93
CA SER A 566 0.81 -0.81 6.48
C SER A 566 0.03 0.46 6.81
N VAL A 567 0.56 1.31 7.67
CA VAL A 567 -0.07 2.58 8.08
C VAL A 567 0.51 3.79 7.36
N LYS A 568 1.49 3.59 6.49
CA LYS A 568 1.97 4.67 5.61
C LYS A 568 0.82 5.24 4.77
N GLY A 569 0.78 6.55 4.63
CA GLY A 569 -0.30 7.27 3.94
C GLY A 569 -1.58 7.49 4.76
N LYS A 570 -1.80 6.70 5.82
CA LYS A 570 -3.00 6.81 6.66
C LYS A 570 -2.89 7.96 7.66
N THR A 571 -4.04 8.37 8.19
CA THR A 571 -4.18 9.32 9.31
C THR A 571 -4.85 8.58 10.46
N HIS A 572 -4.38 8.79 11.69
CA HIS A 572 -4.93 8.17 12.89
C HIS A 572 -5.37 9.25 13.87
N SER A 573 -6.39 9.00 14.69
CA SER A 573 -6.71 9.87 15.82
C SER A 573 -5.66 9.73 16.91
N ALA A 574 -5.28 8.51 17.25
CA ALA A 574 -4.20 8.21 18.20
C ALA A 574 -3.31 7.08 17.67
N THR A 575 -2.03 7.13 17.99
CA THR A 575 -1.05 6.10 17.61
C THR A 575 -0.21 5.71 18.81
N LEU A 576 -0.14 4.40 19.09
CA LEU A 576 0.82 3.78 20.00
C LEU A 576 1.88 3.04 19.18
N ILE A 577 3.15 3.38 19.35
CA ILE A 577 4.27 2.65 18.77
C ILE A 577 4.78 1.65 19.79
N LEU A 578 4.75 0.38 19.42
CA LEU A 578 5.10 -0.75 20.27
C LEU A 578 6.57 -1.15 20.09
N GLU A 579 7.26 -1.48 21.18
CA GLU A 579 8.58 -2.09 21.11
C GLU A 579 8.53 -3.43 20.39
N THR A 580 9.44 -3.66 19.47
CA THR A 580 9.60 -4.93 18.76
C THR A 580 11.09 -5.19 18.47
N PHE A 581 11.45 -6.46 18.25
CA PHE A 581 12.83 -6.86 18.03
C PHE A 581 13.12 -7.14 16.54
N ASN A 582 14.08 -6.40 15.99
CA ASN A 582 14.62 -6.61 14.65
C ASN A 582 16.15 -6.53 14.67
N GLY A 583 16.79 -7.61 15.14
CA GLY A 583 18.23 -7.62 15.45
C GLY A 583 18.59 -6.86 16.73
N GLN A 584 17.84 -5.83 17.07
CA GLN A 584 17.83 -5.08 18.34
C GLN A 584 16.39 -4.62 18.63
N HIS A 585 16.13 -4.24 19.89
CA HIS A 585 14.87 -3.59 20.24
C HIS A 585 14.80 -2.20 19.62
N VAL A 586 13.75 -1.93 18.86
CA VAL A 586 13.67 -0.75 17.97
C VAL A 586 13.58 0.55 18.75
N LEU A 587 12.71 0.62 19.77
CA LEU A 587 12.56 1.84 20.57
C LEU A 587 13.76 2.08 21.49
N GLU A 588 14.32 1.03 22.06
CA GLU A 588 15.57 1.11 22.84
C GLU A 588 16.73 1.64 21.97
N MET A 589 16.87 1.14 20.73
CA MET A 589 17.85 1.65 19.77
C MET A 589 17.65 3.13 19.46
N MET A 590 16.39 3.58 19.41
CA MET A 590 16.00 4.96 19.09
C MET A 590 15.95 5.89 20.31
N LEU A 591 16.19 5.38 21.52
CA LEU A 591 16.14 6.15 22.77
C LEU A 591 16.97 7.44 22.75
N PRO A 592 18.22 7.47 22.19
CA PRO A 592 18.99 8.71 22.11
C PRO A 592 18.28 9.82 21.31
N TRP A 593 17.57 9.46 20.24
CA TRP A 593 16.77 10.43 19.46
C TRP A 593 15.53 10.89 20.23
N LEU A 594 14.87 9.99 20.95
CA LEU A 594 13.75 10.32 21.84
C LEU A 594 14.15 11.30 22.94
N GLN A 595 15.40 11.24 23.39
CA GLN A 595 15.98 12.13 24.40
C GLN A 595 16.55 13.45 23.82
N GLY A 596 16.46 13.66 22.51
CA GLY A 596 17.06 14.80 21.83
C GLY A 596 18.60 14.77 21.78
N LYS A 597 19.22 13.60 21.97
CA LYS A 597 20.68 13.38 21.97
C LYS A 597 21.10 12.39 20.87
N PRO A 598 20.94 12.71 19.58
CA PRO A 598 21.21 11.78 18.49
C PRO A 598 22.67 11.33 18.46
N LEU A 599 22.88 10.06 18.10
CA LEU A 599 24.22 9.45 18.00
C LEU A 599 24.84 9.78 16.63
N VAL A 600 25.61 10.84 16.53
CA VAL A 600 26.22 11.34 15.28
C VAL A 600 26.97 10.25 14.50
N ASN A 601 27.73 9.39 15.20
CA ASN A 601 28.51 8.33 14.57
C ASN A 601 27.68 7.16 14.01
N LYS A 602 26.43 7.02 14.42
CA LYS A 602 25.52 5.93 14.00
C LYS A 602 24.46 6.37 12.99
N GLU A 603 24.32 7.66 12.75
CA GLU A 603 23.31 8.21 11.81
C GLU A 603 23.43 7.67 10.39
N ARG A 604 24.66 7.35 9.96
CA ARG A 604 24.95 6.83 8.60
C ARG A 604 24.76 5.31 8.49
N LEU A 605 24.60 4.58 9.58
CA LEU A 605 24.36 3.14 9.52
C LEU A 605 22.96 2.86 8.96
N VAL A 606 22.88 1.98 7.99
CA VAL A 606 21.65 1.62 7.28
C VAL A 606 20.53 1.23 8.26
N THR A 607 20.82 0.42 9.28
CA THR A 607 19.85 -0.01 10.28
C THR A 607 19.25 1.15 11.07
N TYR A 608 20.08 2.10 11.53
CA TYR A 608 19.61 3.28 12.27
C TYR A 608 18.79 4.20 11.36
N ARG A 609 19.23 4.43 10.13
CA ARG A 609 18.51 5.23 9.14
C ARG A 609 17.11 4.64 8.86
N LYS A 610 17.03 3.33 8.64
CA LYS A 610 15.76 2.62 8.41
C LYS A 610 14.79 2.78 9.58
N ASN A 611 15.26 2.53 10.80
CA ASN A 611 14.42 2.63 11.99
C ASN A 611 14.02 4.07 12.29
N ARG A 612 14.87 5.07 12.04
CA ARG A 612 14.48 6.49 12.12
C ARG A 612 13.34 6.82 11.16
N MET A 613 13.43 6.39 9.91
CA MET A 613 12.36 6.60 8.92
C MET A 613 11.06 5.92 9.33
N LEU A 614 11.13 4.69 9.86
CA LEU A 614 9.95 3.98 10.39
C LEU A 614 9.34 4.75 11.56
N MET A 615 10.15 5.20 12.50
CA MET A 615 9.69 6.02 13.63
C MET A 615 9.05 7.33 13.15
N TYR A 616 9.70 8.04 12.21
CA TYR A 616 9.14 9.26 11.63
C TYR A 616 7.77 9.00 10.99
N VAL A 617 7.62 7.90 10.23
CA VAL A 617 6.33 7.50 9.67
C VAL A 617 5.31 7.26 10.77
N GLY A 618 5.61 6.45 11.78
CA GLY A 618 4.68 6.15 12.89
C GLY A 618 4.27 7.38 13.68
N MET A 619 5.26 8.22 14.06
CA MET A 619 5.07 9.43 14.87
C MET A 619 4.28 10.53 14.15
N THR A 620 4.28 10.54 12.82
CA THR A 620 3.55 11.54 12.00
C THR A 620 2.17 11.06 11.53
N ARG A 621 1.66 9.93 12.07
CA ARG A 621 0.29 9.44 11.75
C ARG A 621 -0.80 10.08 12.60
N PRO A 622 -0.61 10.26 13.93
CA PRO A 622 -1.70 10.73 14.79
C PRO A 622 -2.01 12.21 14.56
N THR A 623 -3.29 12.54 14.80
CA THR A 623 -3.79 13.92 14.82
C THR A 623 -3.85 14.46 16.24
N HIS A 624 -4.14 13.61 17.25
CA HIS A 624 -4.45 14.04 18.61
C HIS A 624 -3.47 13.52 19.68
N LEU A 625 -3.02 12.26 19.58
CA LEU A 625 -2.27 11.61 20.65
C LEU A 625 -1.21 10.66 20.11
N LEU A 626 0.04 10.87 20.51
CA LEU A 626 1.18 10.02 20.20
C LEU A 626 1.67 9.32 21.46
N CYS A 627 1.71 7.98 21.42
CA CYS A 627 2.24 7.17 22.51
C CYS A 627 3.30 6.20 22.03
N LEU A 628 4.19 5.81 22.95
CA LEU A 628 5.20 4.76 22.77
C LEU A 628 5.07 3.76 23.92
N ALA A 629 5.47 2.51 23.69
CA ALA A 629 5.63 1.53 24.77
C ALA A 629 7.04 0.95 24.73
N ILE A 630 7.81 1.20 25.78
CA ILE A 630 9.23 0.83 25.90
C ILE A 630 9.44 -0.09 27.10
N ARG A 631 10.42 -1.00 27.00
CA ARG A 631 10.82 -1.89 28.11
C ARG A 631 11.44 -1.12 29.27
N SER A 632 11.22 -1.60 30.49
CA SER A 632 11.78 -0.99 31.71
C SER A 632 13.30 -0.95 31.70
N SER A 633 13.97 -2.05 31.23
CA SER A 633 15.43 -2.12 31.11
C SER A 633 16.04 -1.10 30.15
N ALA A 634 15.28 -0.65 29.14
CA ALA A 634 15.75 0.38 28.20
C ALA A 634 16.05 1.72 28.91
N LEU A 635 15.36 2.03 30.00
CA LEU A 635 15.65 3.22 30.80
C LEU A 635 16.85 3.04 31.75
N GLY A 636 17.30 1.82 31.95
CA GLY A 636 18.37 1.50 32.91
C GLY A 636 17.89 1.55 34.36
N GLU A 637 18.83 1.57 35.30
CA GLU A 637 18.56 1.57 36.76
C GLU A 637 19.19 2.77 37.46
N GLY A 638 18.74 3.07 38.66
CA GLY A 638 19.30 4.07 39.55
C GLY A 638 19.41 5.46 38.91
N GLU A 639 20.61 6.05 38.95
CA GLU A 639 20.86 7.40 38.43
C GLU A 639 20.66 7.50 36.92
N VAL A 640 21.05 6.46 36.15
CA VAL A 640 20.86 6.39 34.68
C VAL A 640 19.39 6.46 34.31
N ARG A 641 18.51 5.77 35.04
CA ARG A 641 17.05 5.83 34.84
C ARG A 641 16.53 7.24 35.06
N THR A 642 16.96 7.86 36.16
CA THR A 642 16.54 9.23 36.49
C THR A 642 16.96 10.22 35.40
N GLU A 643 18.20 10.14 34.93
CA GLU A 643 18.71 11.01 33.87
C GLU A 643 17.97 10.80 32.53
N ARG A 644 17.77 9.54 32.16
CA ARG A 644 17.04 9.21 30.91
C ARG A 644 15.60 9.67 30.94
N ARG A 645 14.94 9.46 32.07
CA ARG A 645 13.57 9.94 32.30
C ARG A 645 13.48 11.46 32.20
N ALA A 646 14.33 12.18 32.90
CA ALA A 646 14.37 13.64 32.85
C ALA A 646 14.64 14.17 31.45
N ALA A 647 15.51 13.50 30.66
CA ALA A 647 15.75 13.86 29.27
C ALA A 647 14.55 13.64 28.36
N LEU A 648 13.75 12.58 28.56
CA LEU A 648 12.51 12.34 27.84
C LEU A 648 11.43 13.38 28.20
N GLU A 649 11.28 13.66 29.49
CA GLU A 649 10.33 14.68 30.00
C GLU A 649 10.67 16.08 29.43
N ALA A 650 11.97 16.41 29.34
CA ALA A 650 12.45 17.65 28.73
C ALA A 650 12.10 17.80 27.23
N GLN A 651 11.88 16.68 26.50
CA GLN A 651 11.38 16.69 25.13
C GLN A 651 9.85 16.82 25.03
N GLY A 652 9.13 16.76 26.15
CA GLY A 652 7.68 16.87 26.20
C GLY A 652 6.94 15.53 26.32
N TRP A 653 7.65 14.43 26.64
CA TRP A 653 7.01 13.16 26.92
C TRP A 653 6.48 13.10 28.35
N VAL A 654 5.32 12.50 28.53
CA VAL A 654 4.81 12.07 29.84
C VAL A 654 5.21 10.61 30.05
N ILE A 655 5.84 10.28 31.19
CA ILE A 655 6.26 8.92 31.47
C ILE A 655 5.23 8.26 32.38
N ASN A 656 4.69 7.13 31.95
CA ASN A 656 3.74 6.30 32.70
C ASN A 656 4.35 4.90 32.89
N GLU A 657 4.69 4.56 34.14
CA GLU A 657 5.21 3.25 34.49
C GLU A 657 4.05 2.28 34.73
N LEU A 658 4.11 1.13 34.07
CA LEU A 658 3.11 0.08 34.18
C LEU A 658 3.61 -1.01 35.12
N ASP A 659 2.80 -1.37 36.10
CA ASP A 659 3.08 -2.48 36.99
C ASP A 659 2.82 -3.82 36.31
N ALA A 660 3.60 -4.83 36.65
CA ALA A 660 3.26 -6.19 36.27
C ALA A 660 1.90 -6.55 36.88
N ARG A 661 0.93 -7.00 36.07
CA ARG A 661 -0.32 -7.52 36.64
C ARG A 661 0.04 -8.73 37.50
N ALA A 662 -0.39 -8.72 38.77
CA ALA A 662 -0.42 -9.94 39.55
C ALA A 662 -1.24 -10.97 38.76
N ILE A 663 -0.63 -12.09 38.42
CA ILE A 663 -1.33 -13.22 37.81
C ILE A 663 -2.21 -13.79 38.93
N ASP A 664 -3.51 -13.40 38.95
CA ASP A 664 -4.53 -14.05 39.76
C ASP A 664 -5.04 -15.32 39.07
#